data_836aee87c02bf26d611dccf63c8c157f
#
_entry.id   836aee87c02bf26d611dccf63c8c157f
#
_cell.length_a   1.000
_cell.length_b   1.000
_cell.length_c   1.000
_cell.angle_alpha   90.00
_cell.angle_beta   90.00
_cell.angle_gamma   90.00
#
_symmetry.space_group_name_H-M   'P 1'
#
loop_
_entity.id
_entity.type
_entity.pdbx_description
1 polymer ?
#
loop_
_entity_poly.entity_id
_entity_poly.type
_entity_poly.pdbx_seq_one_letter_code
_entity_poly.pdbx_strand_id
1 'polypeptide(L)'
;MNKRIILLTLSTLMAYASAFAGYPDSVYVKPDVADGTRGFQIAYSTDRITWHHIDCNLFESDYGTWGAEKKLYYPVLRYDGKVYHATFVPNPKVAQIAVTKSTDFALWKPQDYPRVNEADFEALLAKQKKASRDNIIRIPYAALDALLKKKAVTDINNVWANENYVASGKAISEKAREVRATITVDKSRSKPISPNLMGIFFEDISYAADGGLYAELIQNRDFEYSSSDNSKWNAKTAWRLEGEGTEWFVENDSPIHKNNSHYSILRTTQPGARLINDGWDGILVKGNARYDLSLFIKGNGKIRVSIVADRKTLASCVIKASADWRQQKSVLTPSSSAGNASLVIEPLQEGTIAIDFVSLFPRDTFMGRKNGLRKDLAETIADLHPRFVRFPGGCATHGQGIDNIYHWQATIGKLWERQPDMNIWNYHQTRGLGFYEYFQFCEDIGAEPLPVLAAGVPCQNSHRGGNGQQGGIPFEHELGGKPSPYTYNGHPLTMESYLQELLDLIEWANGDARSSKLARMRADAGHPKPFNLKYLGIGNEDLISDVFMERYLYLINGIRKAHPEITIIGTVGPFWTGSDYEYGWKAAKENKLDIVDEHYYNSQGWFFNHRDFYDKYDRNGTKVYLGEWASWGNNVSNALIEAAYLTNIERNADVVVMSSYAPLLAKENHTSWNPNLIYFNNSEVKPTVNYDVQKAFGQNVGNTYIASDIHVDYSSDEKQKLLIQDIKRRIDHSVVYDSKSGDYIVKIVSTLPVESSLNINLGTEIIPYGSTHDATLMILSQPDRPDITKEWAVSETKDIKVSNTVNIEMPPFTLAVLRVKGS
;
A
#
# COMPACT_ATOMS: atom_id res chain seq x y z
N MET A 1 -11.03 10.88 29.56
CA MET A 1 -11.05 9.95 30.73
C MET A 1 -9.61 9.84 31.26
N ASN A 2 -9.37 10.25 32.50
CA ASN A 2 -8.04 10.60 33.04
C ASN A 2 -7.04 9.42 33.02
N LYS A 3 -5.75 9.66 32.61
CA LYS A 3 -4.61 8.75 32.87
C LYS A 3 -4.55 8.25 34.34
N ARG A 4 -5.13 8.96 35.28
CA ARG A 4 -5.33 8.50 36.67
C ARG A 4 -6.32 7.34 36.78
N ILE A 5 -7.33 7.26 35.95
CA ILE A 5 -8.27 6.12 35.95
C ILE A 5 -7.59 4.91 35.32
N ILE A 6 -6.76 5.10 34.27
CA ILE A 6 -5.99 4.03 33.63
C ILE A 6 -4.83 3.57 34.53
N LEU A 7 -4.12 4.50 35.18
CA LEU A 7 -3.12 4.12 36.21
C LEU A 7 -3.78 3.54 37.48
N LEU A 8 -4.99 3.99 37.87
CA LEU A 8 -5.73 3.37 38.97
C LEU A 8 -6.28 2.01 38.57
N THR A 9 -6.70 1.78 37.32
CA THR A 9 -7.07 0.43 36.87
C THR A 9 -5.87 -0.48 36.76
N LEU A 10 -4.70 0.00 36.31
CA LEU A 10 -3.45 -0.77 36.36
C LEU A 10 -2.98 -0.98 37.81
N SER A 11 -3.04 0.04 38.66
CA SER A 11 -2.66 -0.08 40.09
C SER A 11 -3.70 -0.86 40.90
N THR A 12 -4.98 -0.84 40.56
CA THR A 12 -6.00 -1.72 41.16
C THR A 12 -5.91 -3.13 40.59
N LEU A 13 -5.59 -3.36 39.32
CA LEU A 13 -5.25 -4.70 38.81
C LEU A 13 -3.94 -5.24 39.45
N MET A 14 -2.91 -4.39 39.61
CA MET A 14 -1.69 -4.78 40.35
C MET A 14 -1.94 -4.92 41.86
N ALA A 15 -2.83 -4.11 42.46
CA ALA A 15 -3.19 -4.22 43.88
C ALA A 15 -4.15 -5.39 44.15
N TYR A 16 -5.01 -5.77 43.22
CA TYR A 16 -5.77 -7.02 43.27
C TYR A 16 -4.84 -8.23 43.14
N ALA A 17 -3.74 -8.10 42.38
CA ALA A 17 -2.72 -9.12 42.27
C ALA A 17 -1.89 -9.33 43.53
N SER A 18 -1.75 -8.32 44.41
CA SER A 18 -0.95 -8.39 45.64
C SER A 18 -1.71 -8.79 46.90
N ALA A 19 -3.04 -8.98 46.83
CA ALA A 19 -3.90 -9.24 47.99
C ALA A 19 -4.27 -10.73 48.16
N PHE A 20 -3.83 -11.64 47.27
CA PHE A 20 -4.12 -13.09 47.40
C PHE A 20 -2.87 -13.88 47.78
N ALA A 21 -2.98 -14.62 48.87
CA ALA A 21 -2.00 -15.60 49.30
C ALA A 21 -1.79 -16.66 48.21
N GLY A 22 -0.56 -16.68 47.61
CA GLY A 22 -0.05 -17.76 46.76
C GLY A 22 -0.87 -18.03 45.50
N TYR A 23 -0.41 -17.48 44.34
CA TYR A 23 -0.93 -17.95 43.04
C TYR A 23 -0.76 -19.46 42.94
N PRO A 24 -1.73 -20.19 42.34
CA PRO A 24 -1.55 -21.63 42.14
C PRO A 24 -0.42 -21.86 41.13
N ASP A 25 0.40 -22.89 41.29
CA ASP A 25 1.46 -23.24 40.35
C ASP A 25 0.94 -23.49 38.94
N SER A 26 -0.33 -23.87 38.85
CA SER A 26 -0.97 -24.23 37.55
C SER A 26 -2.49 -24.04 37.59
N VAL A 27 -3.08 -23.92 36.43
CA VAL A 27 -4.53 -23.76 36.19
C VAL A 27 -5.00 -24.71 35.09
N TYR A 28 -6.29 -24.98 35.06
CA TYR A 28 -6.96 -25.69 33.97
C TYR A 28 -7.47 -24.66 32.97
N VAL A 29 -7.31 -24.95 31.67
CA VAL A 29 -7.85 -24.14 30.56
C VAL A 29 -8.58 -25.03 29.57
N LYS A 30 -9.62 -24.47 28.95
CA LYS A 30 -10.37 -25.11 27.86
C LYS A 30 -10.66 -24.06 26.76
N PRO A 31 -10.80 -24.49 25.50
CA PRO A 31 -11.42 -23.63 24.47
C PRO A 31 -12.82 -23.21 24.95
N ASP A 32 -13.13 -21.93 24.77
CA ASP A 32 -14.41 -21.33 25.16
C ASP A 32 -14.92 -20.42 24.03
N VAL A 33 -15.19 -21.06 22.90
CA VAL A 33 -15.62 -20.42 21.66
C VAL A 33 -16.69 -21.24 20.97
N ALA A 34 -17.61 -20.57 20.30
CA ALA A 34 -18.57 -21.23 19.42
C ALA A 34 -17.93 -21.59 18.07
N ASP A 35 -18.38 -22.70 17.47
CA ASP A 35 -17.97 -23.06 16.12
C ASP A 35 -18.36 -21.96 15.11
N GLY A 36 -17.45 -21.64 14.20
CA GLY A 36 -17.65 -20.61 13.19
C GLY A 36 -17.30 -19.19 13.64
N THR A 37 -16.70 -19.01 14.82
CA THR A 37 -16.11 -17.73 15.24
C THR A 37 -14.72 -17.54 14.60
N ARG A 38 -14.22 -16.31 14.62
CA ARG A 38 -12.88 -15.97 14.11
C ARG A 38 -11.79 -16.15 15.17
N GLY A 39 -12.08 -15.77 16.41
CA GLY A 39 -11.10 -15.73 17.49
C GLY A 39 -11.09 -17.00 18.32
N PHE A 40 -9.90 -17.48 18.69
CA PHE A 40 -9.71 -18.60 19.62
C PHE A 40 -9.63 -18.07 21.04
N GLN A 41 -10.73 -18.18 21.79
CA GLN A 41 -10.82 -17.75 23.19
C GLN A 41 -10.82 -18.96 24.13
N ILE A 42 -10.54 -18.71 25.40
CA ILE A 42 -10.48 -19.73 26.44
C ILE A 42 -11.23 -19.32 27.70
N ALA A 43 -11.62 -20.34 28.49
CA ALA A 43 -11.91 -20.16 29.89
C ALA A 43 -10.87 -20.90 30.75
N TYR A 44 -10.64 -20.35 31.96
CA TYR A 44 -9.75 -21.00 32.94
C TYR A 44 -10.47 -21.33 34.25
N SER A 45 -9.91 -22.28 34.99
CA SER A 45 -10.41 -22.68 36.30
C SER A 45 -9.26 -23.15 37.19
N THR A 46 -9.38 -22.96 38.50
CA THR A 46 -8.47 -23.52 39.52
C THR A 46 -8.94 -24.85 40.09
N ASP A 47 -10.23 -25.14 39.99
CA ASP A 47 -10.91 -26.28 40.63
C ASP A 47 -11.64 -27.23 39.64
N ARG A 48 -11.69 -26.91 38.36
CA ARG A 48 -12.45 -27.55 37.26
C ARG A 48 -13.99 -27.45 37.40
N ILE A 49 -14.47 -26.67 38.38
CA ILE A 49 -15.91 -26.51 38.65
C ILE A 49 -16.32 -25.09 38.19
N THR A 50 -15.62 -24.07 38.68
CA THR A 50 -15.87 -22.67 38.39
C THR A 50 -14.97 -22.23 37.22
N TRP A 51 -15.59 -21.82 36.10
CA TRP A 51 -14.88 -21.41 34.89
C TRP A 51 -15.02 -19.90 34.67
N HIS A 52 -13.91 -19.26 34.36
CA HIS A 52 -13.83 -17.86 34.08
C HIS A 52 -13.43 -17.65 32.61
N HIS A 53 -14.31 -17.06 31.84
CA HIS A 53 -14.07 -16.69 30.43
C HIS A 53 -13.04 -15.56 30.37
N ILE A 54 -12.15 -15.61 29.37
CA ILE A 54 -11.22 -14.53 29.04
C ILE A 54 -11.60 -13.95 27.69
N ASP A 55 -12.11 -12.71 27.72
CA ASP A 55 -12.39 -11.94 26.52
C ASP A 55 -11.08 -11.40 25.91
N CYS A 56 -10.29 -12.32 25.38
CA CYS A 56 -9.05 -12.05 24.64
C CYS A 56 -8.74 -13.26 23.76
N ASN A 57 -8.53 -13.03 22.47
CA ASN A 57 -8.12 -14.06 21.55
C ASN A 57 -6.67 -14.48 21.80
N LEU A 58 -6.40 -15.77 21.92
CA LEU A 58 -5.06 -16.32 21.82
C LEU A 58 -4.47 -15.96 20.45
N PHE A 59 -5.25 -16.20 19.43
CA PHE A 59 -5.01 -15.83 18.02
C PHE A 59 -6.36 -15.78 17.29
N GLU A 60 -6.36 -15.27 16.07
CA GLU A 60 -7.49 -15.33 15.15
C GLU A 60 -7.19 -16.29 14.00
N SER A 61 -8.22 -16.90 13.43
CA SER A 61 -8.06 -17.67 12.20
C SER A 61 -7.62 -16.74 11.07
N ASP A 62 -6.54 -17.09 10.39
CA ASP A 62 -6.02 -16.38 9.22
C ASP A 62 -6.42 -17.04 7.88
N TYR A 63 -7.25 -18.12 7.94
CA TYR A 63 -7.73 -18.87 6.78
C TYR A 63 -8.70 -18.05 5.93
N GLY A 64 -8.51 -18.13 4.60
CA GLY A 64 -9.43 -17.52 3.64
C GLY A 64 -9.24 -16.01 3.48
N THR A 65 -10.17 -15.39 2.78
CA THR A 65 -10.15 -13.97 2.47
C THR A 65 -10.64 -13.09 3.62
N TRP A 66 -10.58 -11.78 3.44
CA TRP A 66 -10.99 -10.80 4.43
C TRP A 66 -12.35 -11.14 5.09
N GLY A 67 -12.35 -11.22 6.42
CA GLY A 67 -13.54 -11.16 7.24
C GLY A 67 -14.33 -12.47 7.34
N ALA A 68 -15.35 -12.67 6.52
CA ALA A 68 -16.39 -13.69 6.73
C ALA A 68 -15.90 -15.15 6.67
N GLU A 69 -14.80 -15.43 5.99
CA GLU A 69 -14.22 -16.77 5.83
C GLU A 69 -13.21 -17.14 6.90
N LYS A 70 -12.69 -16.17 7.65
CA LYS A 70 -11.74 -16.38 8.75
C LYS A 70 -12.44 -16.98 9.97
N LYS A 71 -12.69 -18.28 9.93
CA LYS A 71 -13.45 -19.03 10.95
C LYS A 71 -12.63 -20.17 11.53
N LEU A 72 -13.04 -20.62 12.70
CA LEU A 72 -12.50 -21.81 13.34
C LEU A 72 -13.64 -22.71 13.83
N TYR A 73 -13.43 -24.03 13.72
CA TYR A 73 -14.35 -25.07 14.16
C TYR A 73 -13.58 -26.13 14.95
N TYR A 74 -14.20 -26.67 15.98
CA TYR A 74 -13.69 -27.78 16.78
C TYR A 74 -12.28 -27.53 17.33
N PRO A 75 -12.06 -26.43 18.07
CA PRO A 75 -10.75 -26.07 18.60
C PRO A 75 -10.22 -27.08 19.64
N VAL A 76 -8.94 -27.38 19.57
CA VAL A 76 -8.26 -28.29 20.50
C VAL A 76 -6.94 -27.67 20.94
N LEU A 77 -6.70 -27.62 22.24
CA LEU A 77 -5.44 -27.25 22.86
C LEU A 77 -4.69 -28.50 23.38
N ARG A 78 -3.36 -28.44 23.31
CA ARG A 78 -2.45 -29.42 23.93
C ARG A 78 -1.25 -28.72 24.53
N TYR A 79 -0.68 -29.33 25.55
CA TYR A 79 0.57 -28.88 26.17
C TYR A 79 1.45 -30.10 26.45
N ASP A 80 2.67 -30.10 25.93
CA ASP A 80 3.61 -31.20 26.05
C ASP A 80 4.65 -31.02 27.17
N GLY A 81 4.49 -29.94 27.96
CA GLY A 81 5.43 -29.54 29.01
C GLY A 81 6.40 -28.45 28.61
N LYS A 82 6.47 -28.09 27.31
CA LYS A 82 7.34 -27.06 26.76
C LYS A 82 6.62 -26.16 25.77
N VAL A 83 5.80 -26.75 24.92
CA VAL A 83 5.13 -26.07 23.80
C VAL A 83 3.62 -26.26 23.90
N TYR A 84 2.89 -25.21 23.70
CA TYR A 84 1.44 -25.19 23.53
C TYR A 84 1.13 -25.40 22.05
N HIS A 85 0.21 -26.30 21.74
CA HIS A 85 -0.25 -26.58 20.39
C HIS A 85 -1.74 -26.32 20.31
N ALA A 86 -2.18 -25.68 19.26
CA ALA A 86 -3.58 -25.53 18.94
C ALA A 86 -3.87 -26.10 17.56
N THR A 87 -4.99 -26.79 17.43
CA THR A 87 -5.50 -27.31 16.16
C THR A 87 -6.98 -26.97 16.02
N PHE A 88 -7.41 -26.67 14.81
CA PHE A 88 -8.82 -26.42 14.50
C PHE A 88 -9.09 -26.74 13.03
N VAL A 89 -10.36 -26.84 12.66
CA VAL A 89 -10.79 -26.96 11.27
C VAL A 89 -11.20 -25.58 10.78
N PRO A 90 -10.55 -25.02 9.75
CA PRO A 90 -10.90 -23.68 9.26
C PRO A 90 -12.20 -23.66 8.46
N ASN A 91 -12.49 -24.76 7.75
CA ASN A 91 -13.73 -24.95 6.99
C ASN A 91 -14.11 -26.43 6.95
N PRO A 92 -15.25 -26.85 7.52
CA PRO A 92 -15.65 -28.26 7.55
C PRO A 92 -15.92 -28.90 6.18
N LYS A 93 -15.96 -28.11 5.10
CA LYS A 93 -16.18 -28.56 3.73
C LYS A 93 -14.88 -28.70 2.91
N VAL A 94 -13.74 -28.37 3.50
CA VAL A 94 -12.45 -28.39 2.83
C VAL A 94 -11.51 -29.31 3.61
N ALA A 95 -10.80 -30.22 2.92
CA ALA A 95 -9.90 -31.20 3.51
C ALA A 95 -8.61 -30.54 4.07
N GLN A 96 -8.79 -29.66 5.05
CA GLN A 96 -7.70 -28.93 5.72
C GLN A 96 -7.89 -28.86 7.22
N ILE A 97 -6.77 -28.85 7.92
CA ILE A 97 -6.67 -28.57 9.35
C ILE A 97 -5.67 -27.44 9.56
N ALA A 98 -5.98 -26.55 10.46
CA ALA A 98 -5.05 -25.52 10.89
C ALA A 98 -4.28 -25.98 12.13
N VAL A 99 -2.98 -25.69 12.16
CA VAL A 99 -2.12 -25.97 13.31
C VAL A 99 -1.31 -24.73 13.64
N THR A 100 -1.13 -24.46 14.93
CA THR A 100 -0.24 -23.41 15.43
C THR A 100 0.34 -23.78 16.77
N LYS A 101 1.39 -23.07 17.20
CA LYS A 101 2.12 -23.34 18.44
C LYS A 101 2.58 -22.06 19.12
N SER A 102 2.76 -22.15 20.43
CA SER A 102 3.30 -21.08 21.28
C SER A 102 4.22 -21.65 22.34
N THR A 103 5.23 -20.89 22.76
CA THR A 103 6.11 -21.26 23.88
C THR A 103 5.75 -20.55 25.19
N ASP A 104 4.96 -19.48 25.14
CA ASP A 104 4.56 -18.65 26.29
C ASP A 104 3.05 -18.54 26.50
N PHE A 105 2.24 -19.15 25.60
CA PHE A 105 0.79 -19.12 25.60
C PHE A 105 0.17 -17.76 25.20
N ALA A 106 0.91 -16.69 25.19
CA ALA A 106 0.44 -15.34 24.83
C ALA A 106 0.69 -15.00 23.36
N LEU A 107 1.87 -15.39 22.82
CA LEU A 107 2.23 -15.19 21.44
C LEU A 107 2.20 -16.54 20.69
N TRP A 108 1.34 -16.63 19.68
CA TRP A 108 1.16 -17.82 18.87
C TRP A 108 1.78 -17.61 17.49
N LYS A 109 2.41 -18.64 16.93
CA LYS A 109 2.87 -18.58 15.53
C LYS A 109 1.69 -18.41 14.58
N PRO A 110 1.90 -17.81 13.40
CA PRO A 110 0.95 -17.90 12.30
C PRO A 110 0.59 -19.35 12.00
N GLN A 111 -0.64 -19.58 11.50
CA GLN A 111 -1.12 -20.93 11.29
C GLN A 111 -0.47 -21.55 10.05
N ASP A 112 -0.18 -22.85 10.15
CA ASP A 112 0.15 -23.72 9.02
C ASP A 112 -1.06 -24.59 8.67
N TYR A 113 -1.21 -24.90 7.37
CA TYR A 113 -2.34 -25.68 6.85
C TYR A 113 -1.85 -26.96 6.16
N PRO A 114 -1.41 -27.99 6.90
CA PRO A 114 -0.98 -29.24 6.31
C PRO A 114 -2.10 -29.86 5.47
N ARG A 115 -1.74 -30.31 4.27
CA ARG A 115 -2.66 -30.99 3.36
C ARG A 115 -3.13 -32.30 3.98
N VAL A 116 -4.43 -32.52 3.96
CA VAL A 116 -5.08 -33.75 4.36
C VAL A 116 -5.60 -34.46 3.12
N ASN A 117 -5.40 -35.78 3.03
CA ASN A 117 -6.00 -36.55 1.96
C ASN A 117 -7.53 -36.48 2.10
N GLU A 118 -8.26 -36.21 1.04
CA GLU A 118 -9.73 -36.12 1.07
C GLU A 118 -10.39 -37.39 1.61
N ALA A 119 -9.82 -38.57 1.29
CA ALA A 119 -10.33 -39.86 1.80
C ALA A 119 -10.20 -40.00 3.33
N ASP A 120 -9.23 -39.34 3.94
CA ASP A 120 -8.97 -39.38 5.38
C ASP A 120 -9.61 -38.25 6.16
N PHE A 121 -10.09 -37.20 5.46
CA PHE A 121 -10.58 -35.98 6.10
C PHE A 121 -11.81 -36.21 6.99
N GLU A 122 -12.78 -37.01 6.57
CA GLU A 122 -13.97 -37.33 7.39
C GLU A 122 -13.62 -37.99 8.70
N ALA A 123 -12.66 -38.91 8.69
CA ALA A 123 -12.18 -39.58 9.89
C ALA A 123 -11.43 -38.60 10.81
N LEU A 124 -10.60 -37.71 10.23
CA LEU A 124 -9.90 -36.65 10.93
C LEU A 124 -10.86 -35.65 11.55
N LEU A 125 -11.89 -35.23 10.80
CA LEU A 125 -12.95 -34.32 11.25
C LEU A 125 -13.72 -34.92 12.45
N ALA A 126 -14.10 -36.20 12.38
CA ALA A 126 -14.76 -36.88 13.47
C ALA A 126 -13.88 -36.95 14.73
N LYS A 127 -12.56 -37.21 14.56
CA LYS A 127 -11.58 -37.21 15.64
C LYS A 127 -11.43 -35.85 16.28
N GLN A 128 -11.33 -34.78 15.45
CA GLN A 128 -11.22 -33.39 15.90
C GLN A 128 -12.47 -32.94 16.67
N LYS A 129 -13.68 -33.24 16.15
CA LYS A 129 -14.96 -33.01 16.84
C LYS A 129 -15.03 -33.69 18.21
N LYS A 130 -14.57 -34.94 18.31
CA LYS A 130 -14.52 -35.68 19.59
C LYS A 130 -13.53 -35.04 20.55
N ALA A 131 -12.34 -34.68 20.07
CA ALA A 131 -11.29 -34.09 20.90
C ALA A 131 -11.66 -32.71 21.44
N SER A 132 -12.44 -31.89 20.68
CA SER A 132 -12.83 -30.54 21.11
C SER A 132 -13.87 -30.52 22.24
N ARG A 133 -14.75 -31.53 22.34
CA ARG A 133 -15.87 -31.54 23.31
C ARG A 133 -15.44 -31.49 24.77
N ASP A 134 -14.35 -32.20 25.10
CA ASP A 134 -13.87 -32.36 26.49
C ASP A 134 -12.41 -31.86 26.62
N ASN A 135 -12.02 -30.90 25.80
CA ASN A 135 -10.64 -30.45 25.75
C ASN A 135 -10.30 -29.53 26.92
N ILE A 136 -9.80 -30.14 28.00
CA ILE A 136 -9.27 -29.44 29.17
C ILE A 136 -7.80 -29.80 29.29
N ILE A 137 -6.93 -28.81 29.39
CA ILE A 137 -5.50 -28.98 29.65
C ILE A 137 -5.10 -28.27 30.93
N ARG A 138 -3.98 -28.68 31.53
CA ARG A 138 -3.37 -28.01 32.67
C ARG A 138 -2.13 -27.28 32.21
N ILE A 139 -2.03 -25.99 32.54
CA ILE A 139 -0.89 -25.12 32.17
C ILE A 139 -0.30 -24.46 33.41
N PRO A 140 0.99 -24.04 33.40
CA PRO A 140 1.55 -23.17 34.44
C PRO A 140 0.75 -21.85 34.57
N TYR A 141 0.58 -21.34 35.79
CA TYR A 141 -0.09 -20.07 36.03
C TYR A 141 0.62 -18.92 35.28
N ALA A 142 1.95 -18.96 35.19
CA ALA A 142 2.74 -17.96 34.45
C ALA A 142 2.30 -17.77 32.99
N ALA A 143 1.83 -18.83 32.32
CA ALA A 143 1.31 -18.78 30.96
C ALA A 143 -0.04 -18.04 30.90
N LEU A 144 -0.92 -18.28 31.87
CA LEU A 144 -2.17 -17.53 31.99
C LEU A 144 -1.89 -16.05 32.31
N ASP A 145 -0.93 -15.76 33.18
CA ASP A 145 -0.52 -14.38 33.52
C ASP A 145 0.02 -13.64 32.29
N ALA A 146 0.80 -14.30 31.43
CA ALA A 146 1.27 -13.74 30.16
C ALA A 146 0.09 -13.34 29.25
N LEU A 147 -0.94 -14.19 29.13
CA LEU A 147 -2.15 -13.89 28.37
C LEU A 147 -2.94 -12.73 28.97
N LEU A 148 -3.07 -12.67 30.28
CA LEU A 148 -3.76 -11.56 30.97
C LEU A 148 -3.03 -10.22 30.78
N LYS A 149 -1.70 -10.22 30.78
CA LYS A 149 -0.88 -9.04 30.43
C LYS A 149 -1.09 -8.60 28.99
N LYS A 150 -1.11 -9.55 28.06
CA LYS A 150 -1.46 -9.26 26.65
C LYS A 150 -2.84 -8.63 26.56
N LYS A 151 -3.84 -9.20 27.22
CA LYS A 151 -5.21 -8.63 27.27
C LYS A 151 -5.21 -7.18 27.76
N ALA A 152 -4.52 -6.90 28.86
CA ALA A 152 -4.46 -5.53 29.41
C ALA A 152 -3.87 -4.53 28.42
N VAL A 153 -2.83 -4.91 27.67
CA VAL A 153 -2.24 -4.09 26.60
C VAL A 153 -3.24 -3.90 25.46
N THR A 154 -3.92 -4.96 25.05
CA THR A 154 -4.94 -4.90 23.99
C THR A 154 -6.10 -3.99 24.38
N ASP A 155 -6.61 -4.10 25.62
CA ASP A 155 -7.70 -3.26 26.12
C ASP A 155 -7.32 -1.76 26.13
N ILE A 156 -6.09 -1.44 26.55
CA ILE A 156 -5.57 -0.06 26.52
C ILE A 156 -5.47 0.46 25.09
N ASN A 157 -4.92 -0.33 24.18
CA ASN A 157 -4.81 0.07 22.77
C ASN A 157 -6.20 0.28 22.13
N ASN A 158 -7.18 -0.55 22.47
CA ASN A 158 -8.55 -0.37 22.01
C ASN A 158 -9.18 0.94 22.55
N VAL A 159 -8.94 1.27 23.82
CA VAL A 159 -9.40 2.56 24.39
C VAL A 159 -8.75 3.73 23.66
N TRP A 160 -7.46 3.66 23.40
CA TRP A 160 -6.73 4.69 22.66
C TRP A 160 -7.19 4.81 21.22
N ALA A 161 -7.39 3.69 20.52
CA ALA A 161 -7.87 3.69 19.15
C ALA A 161 -9.28 4.29 19.01
N ASN A 162 -10.12 4.14 20.04
CA ASN A 162 -11.48 4.69 20.06
C ASN A 162 -11.55 6.14 20.61
N GLU A 163 -10.43 6.76 21.00
CA GLU A 163 -10.43 8.14 21.44
C GLU A 163 -10.78 9.08 20.28
N ASN A 164 -11.85 9.86 20.46
CA ASN A 164 -12.12 11.01 19.62
C ASN A 164 -11.27 12.20 20.12
N TYR A 165 -10.08 12.38 19.56
CA TYR A 165 -9.13 13.38 20.01
C TYR A 165 -9.65 14.81 19.86
N VAL A 166 -10.56 15.05 18.92
CA VAL A 166 -11.22 16.35 18.71
C VAL A 166 -12.16 16.65 19.88
N ALA A 167 -13.04 15.71 20.20
CA ALA A 167 -13.98 15.85 21.31
C ALA A 167 -13.27 15.95 22.66
N SER A 168 -12.18 15.22 22.88
CA SER A 168 -11.40 15.28 24.12
C SER A 168 -10.68 16.63 24.30
N GLY A 169 -10.48 17.41 23.22
CA GLY A 169 -9.96 18.78 23.28
C GLY A 169 -10.95 19.84 23.78
N LYS A 170 -12.25 19.54 23.81
CA LYS A 170 -13.28 20.50 24.21
C LYS A 170 -13.03 21.13 25.61
N ALA A 171 -12.47 20.35 26.52
CA ALA A 171 -12.12 20.85 27.87
C ALA A 171 -11.09 22.00 27.85
N ILE A 172 -10.27 22.11 26.80
CA ILE A 172 -9.32 23.20 26.61
C ILE A 172 -10.08 24.46 26.21
N SER A 173 -10.97 24.38 25.20
CA SER A 173 -11.75 25.55 24.74
C SER A 173 -12.71 26.11 25.79
N GLU A 174 -13.11 25.31 26.77
CA GLU A 174 -13.90 25.77 27.91
C GLU A 174 -13.08 26.58 28.93
N LYS A 175 -11.75 26.42 28.94
CA LYS A 175 -10.85 27.01 29.97
C LYS A 175 -9.86 28.01 29.40
N ALA A 176 -9.57 27.97 28.12
CA ALA A 176 -8.64 28.86 27.47
C ALA A 176 -9.21 29.35 26.13
N ARG A 177 -9.02 30.64 25.83
CA ARG A 177 -9.31 31.21 24.50
C ARG A 177 -8.11 31.12 23.55
N GLU A 178 -6.92 31.22 24.14
CA GLU A 178 -5.63 31.21 23.46
C GLU A 178 -4.64 30.37 24.26
N VAL A 179 -3.76 29.68 23.60
CA VAL A 179 -2.63 28.96 24.18
C VAL A 179 -1.34 29.64 23.76
N ARG A 180 -0.45 29.88 24.71
CA ARG A 180 0.90 30.40 24.46
C ARG A 180 1.93 29.34 24.80
N ALA A 181 2.90 29.14 23.90
CA ALA A 181 4.00 28.23 24.14
C ALA A 181 5.28 28.68 23.43
N THR A 182 6.42 28.22 23.95
CA THR A 182 7.71 28.47 23.36
C THR A 182 8.32 27.15 22.91
N ILE A 183 8.77 27.09 21.65
CA ILE A 183 9.56 25.98 21.08
C ILE A 183 11.02 26.44 21.02
N THR A 184 11.90 25.76 21.75
CA THR A 184 13.33 26.08 21.77
C THR A 184 14.10 25.02 20.97
N VAL A 185 14.83 25.46 19.95
CA VAL A 185 15.66 24.62 19.10
C VAL A 185 17.04 24.42 19.74
N ASP A 186 17.50 23.18 19.79
CA ASP A 186 18.81 22.81 20.35
C ASP A 186 19.69 22.16 19.26
N LYS A 187 20.48 22.99 18.58
CA LYS A 187 21.36 22.56 17.49
C LYS A 187 22.43 21.58 17.95
N SER A 188 22.79 21.54 19.23
CA SER A 188 23.78 20.62 19.78
C SER A 188 23.27 19.15 19.76
N ARG A 189 21.96 18.95 19.76
CA ARG A 189 21.31 17.65 19.72
C ARG A 189 20.74 17.41 18.32
N SER A 190 21.54 16.89 17.41
CA SER A 190 21.18 16.62 16.04
C SER A 190 21.48 15.18 15.64
N LYS A 191 20.77 14.68 14.60
CA LYS A 191 20.98 13.36 14.03
C LYS A 191 20.60 13.34 12.53
N PRO A 192 21.23 12.45 11.73
CA PRO A 192 20.95 12.38 10.30
C PRO A 192 19.50 11.90 10.04
N ILE A 193 18.93 12.39 8.94
CA ILE A 193 17.70 11.90 8.33
C ILE A 193 18.06 11.15 7.06
N SER A 194 17.39 10.02 6.81
CA SER A 194 17.51 9.29 5.55
C SER A 194 17.17 10.20 4.35
N PRO A 195 17.95 10.19 3.27
CA PRO A 195 17.63 10.92 2.06
C PRO A 195 16.33 10.43 1.41
N ASN A 196 15.88 9.22 1.75
CA ASN A 196 14.70 8.55 1.22
C ASN A 196 13.52 8.54 2.22
N LEU A 197 13.48 9.45 3.22
CA LEU A 197 12.42 9.43 4.23
C LEU A 197 11.01 9.55 3.65
N MET A 198 10.80 10.41 2.65
CA MET A 198 9.49 10.67 2.05
C MET A 198 9.42 10.13 0.62
N GLY A 199 8.56 9.16 0.39
CA GLY A 199 8.31 8.57 -0.93
C GLY A 199 6.83 8.32 -1.18
N ILE A 200 6.54 7.55 -2.21
CA ILE A 200 5.19 7.14 -2.59
C ILE A 200 5.10 5.63 -2.81
N PHE A 201 3.90 5.11 -2.59
CA PHE A 201 3.50 3.75 -2.91
C PHE A 201 2.48 3.76 -4.05
N PHE A 202 2.84 3.16 -5.17
CA PHE A 202 1.93 2.95 -6.30
C PHE A 202 1.50 1.47 -6.36
N GLU A 203 0.21 1.25 -6.37
CA GLU A 203 -0.42 -0.03 -6.68
C GLU A 203 -1.49 0.17 -7.74
N ASP A 204 -1.63 -0.80 -8.64
CA ASP A 204 -2.77 -0.84 -9.56
C ASP A 204 -4.01 -1.35 -8.81
N ILE A 205 -4.58 -0.47 -7.99
CA ILE A 205 -5.83 -0.61 -7.26
C ILE A 205 -6.77 0.53 -7.69
N SER A 206 -8.07 0.29 -7.71
CA SER A 206 -9.05 1.34 -8.05
C SER A 206 -8.79 1.97 -9.43
N TYR A 207 -8.34 1.19 -10.42
CA TYR A 207 -7.97 1.65 -11.77
C TYR A 207 -6.87 2.72 -11.77
N ALA A 208 -5.87 2.56 -10.90
CA ALA A 208 -4.77 3.50 -10.79
C ALA A 208 -3.82 3.48 -12.00
N ALA A 209 -3.62 2.31 -12.63
CA ALA A 209 -2.82 2.18 -13.85
C ALA A 209 -3.69 2.32 -15.11
N ASP A 210 -4.29 1.24 -15.57
CA ASP A 210 -5.18 1.25 -16.74
C ASP A 210 -6.45 2.07 -16.46
N GLY A 211 -6.73 3.10 -17.27
CA GLY A 211 -7.82 4.06 -17.01
C GLY A 211 -7.48 5.16 -16.00
N GLY A 212 -6.23 5.16 -15.49
CA GLY A 212 -5.68 6.12 -14.54
C GLY A 212 -4.38 6.74 -15.04
N LEU A 213 -3.26 6.43 -14.36
CA LEU A 213 -1.94 7.01 -14.65
C LEU A 213 -1.41 6.66 -16.04
N TYR A 214 -1.72 5.49 -16.57
CA TYR A 214 -1.36 5.07 -17.92
C TYR A 214 -2.26 5.77 -18.95
N ALA A 215 -1.67 6.48 -19.90
CA ALA A 215 -2.41 7.39 -20.77
C ALA A 215 -3.14 6.71 -21.96
N GLU A 216 -3.26 5.38 -22.01
CA GLU A 216 -4.06 4.67 -23.01
C GLU A 216 -5.55 4.97 -22.84
N LEU A 217 -6.21 5.41 -23.92
CA LEU A 217 -7.61 5.82 -23.88
C LEU A 217 -8.60 4.69 -24.21
N ILE A 218 -8.13 3.58 -24.81
CA ILE A 218 -8.98 2.46 -25.24
C ILE A 218 -9.00 1.37 -24.19
N GLN A 219 -10.19 1.09 -23.66
CA GLN A 219 -10.39 -0.03 -22.75
C GLN A 219 -10.51 -1.34 -23.55
N ASN A 220 -9.94 -2.45 -23.02
CA ASN A 220 -9.92 -3.75 -23.72
C ASN A 220 -9.42 -3.64 -25.18
N ARG A 221 -8.27 -2.99 -25.37
CA ARG A 221 -7.67 -2.68 -26.68
C ARG A 221 -7.26 -3.90 -27.48
N ASP A 222 -7.06 -5.03 -26.81
CA ASP A 222 -6.50 -6.29 -27.26
C ASP A 222 -7.48 -7.46 -27.22
N PHE A 223 -8.74 -7.23 -26.81
CA PHE A 223 -9.79 -8.24 -26.70
C PHE A 223 -9.45 -9.41 -25.74
N GLU A 224 -8.55 -9.20 -24.78
CA GLU A 224 -8.11 -10.22 -23.83
C GLU A 224 -8.94 -10.28 -22.53
N TYR A 225 -9.92 -9.40 -22.33
CA TYR A 225 -10.78 -9.44 -21.15
C TYR A 225 -11.56 -10.76 -21.07
N SER A 226 -11.65 -11.31 -19.86
CA SER A 226 -12.24 -12.63 -19.63
C SER A 226 -13.05 -12.68 -18.31
N SER A 227 -13.76 -13.78 -18.12
CA SER A 227 -14.47 -14.03 -16.86
C SER A 227 -13.55 -14.28 -15.64
N SER A 228 -12.26 -14.50 -15.86
CA SER A 228 -11.26 -14.58 -14.77
C SER A 228 -10.97 -13.20 -14.19
N ASP A 229 -11.02 -12.13 -14.99
CA ASP A 229 -10.83 -10.75 -14.52
C ASP A 229 -12.05 -10.29 -13.71
N ASN A 230 -13.23 -10.52 -14.29
CA ASN A 230 -14.51 -10.20 -13.67
C ASN A 230 -15.58 -11.15 -14.24
N SER A 231 -16.38 -11.78 -13.39
CA SER A 231 -17.38 -12.79 -13.78
C SER A 231 -18.38 -12.34 -14.86
N LYS A 232 -18.52 -11.02 -15.08
CA LYS A 232 -19.41 -10.43 -16.08
C LYS A 232 -18.71 -10.08 -17.39
N TRP A 233 -17.39 -10.26 -17.48
CA TRP A 233 -16.59 -9.84 -18.62
C TRP A 233 -16.29 -10.97 -19.60
N ASN A 234 -16.05 -10.57 -20.82
CA ASN A 234 -15.61 -11.43 -21.92
C ASN A 234 -14.81 -10.58 -22.93
N ALA A 235 -14.26 -11.21 -23.95
CA ALA A 235 -13.44 -10.55 -24.97
C ALA A 235 -14.11 -9.36 -25.71
N LYS A 236 -15.43 -9.26 -25.65
CA LYS A 236 -16.20 -8.13 -26.25
C LYS A 236 -16.48 -6.99 -25.26
N THR A 237 -16.17 -7.16 -23.98
CA THR A 237 -16.38 -6.11 -22.96
C THR A 237 -15.73 -4.80 -23.37
N ALA A 238 -16.37 -3.67 -23.10
CA ALA A 238 -16.03 -2.30 -23.51
C ALA A 238 -16.23 -1.99 -25.00
N TRP A 239 -16.57 -2.98 -25.82
CA TRP A 239 -16.90 -2.79 -27.23
C TRP A 239 -18.38 -3.11 -27.49
N ARG A 240 -18.97 -2.39 -28.45
CA ARG A 240 -20.32 -2.70 -28.94
C ARG A 240 -20.43 -2.48 -30.45
N LEU A 241 -21.21 -3.32 -31.09
CA LEU A 241 -21.55 -3.16 -32.51
C LEU A 241 -22.92 -2.51 -32.63
N GLU A 242 -23.05 -1.46 -33.44
CA GLU A 242 -24.33 -0.80 -33.78
C GLU A 242 -24.52 -0.84 -35.29
N GLY A 243 -25.77 -0.94 -35.77
CA GLY A 243 -26.13 -0.99 -37.19
C GLY A 243 -26.20 -2.42 -37.72
N GLU A 244 -26.49 -2.52 -39.02
CA GLU A 244 -26.74 -3.79 -39.70
C GLU A 244 -25.66 -4.08 -40.78
N GLY A 245 -25.69 -5.27 -41.35
CA GLY A 245 -24.82 -5.66 -42.47
C GLY A 245 -23.40 -6.08 -42.09
N THR A 246 -23.09 -6.22 -40.80
CA THR A 246 -21.78 -6.70 -40.29
C THR A 246 -21.99 -7.68 -39.15
N GLU A 247 -21.38 -8.85 -39.27
CA GLU A 247 -21.20 -9.79 -38.15
C GLU A 247 -19.91 -9.46 -37.41
N TRP A 248 -19.97 -9.56 -36.08
CA TRP A 248 -18.82 -9.32 -35.21
C TRP A 248 -18.59 -10.46 -34.22
N PHE A 249 -17.38 -11.01 -34.26
CA PHE A 249 -16.95 -12.08 -33.37
C PHE A 249 -15.45 -11.92 -33.01
N VAL A 250 -14.99 -12.65 -31.98
CA VAL A 250 -13.60 -12.69 -31.54
C VAL A 250 -13.05 -14.08 -31.77
N GLU A 251 -11.84 -14.17 -32.35
CA GLU A 251 -11.15 -15.41 -32.70
C GLU A 251 -9.75 -15.45 -32.07
N ASN A 252 -9.10 -16.65 -32.11
CA ASN A 252 -7.81 -16.89 -31.51
C ASN A 252 -6.90 -17.84 -32.30
N ASP A 253 -7.28 -18.19 -33.52
CA ASP A 253 -6.56 -19.19 -34.34
C ASP A 253 -5.26 -18.65 -34.98
N SER A 254 -5.16 -17.35 -35.18
CA SER A 254 -4.05 -16.70 -35.86
C SER A 254 -3.74 -15.32 -35.30
N PRO A 255 -3.37 -15.24 -33.98
CA PRO A 255 -3.16 -13.98 -33.29
C PRO A 255 -1.91 -13.24 -33.73
N ILE A 256 -1.76 -11.98 -33.31
CA ILE A 256 -0.54 -11.20 -33.59
C ILE A 256 0.65 -11.68 -32.75
N HIS A 257 0.37 -12.19 -31.55
CA HIS A 257 1.38 -12.76 -30.64
C HIS A 257 0.74 -13.77 -29.67
N LYS A 258 1.51 -14.75 -29.19
CA LYS A 258 1.04 -15.79 -28.25
C LYS A 258 0.46 -15.24 -26.94
N ASN A 259 0.96 -14.08 -26.47
CA ASN A 259 0.51 -13.42 -25.25
C ASN A 259 -0.65 -12.46 -25.49
N ASN A 260 -0.97 -12.19 -26.75
CA ASN A 260 -2.13 -11.41 -27.21
C ASN A 260 -2.88 -12.32 -28.17
N SER A 261 -3.68 -13.21 -27.57
CA SER A 261 -4.18 -14.42 -28.22
C SER A 261 -5.51 -14.22 -28.93
N HIS A 262 -6.23 -13.15 -28.62
CA HIS A 262 -7.52 -12.86 -29.20
C HIS A 262 -7.47 -11.69 -30.17
N TYR A 263 -8.39 -11.69 -31.13
CA TYR A 263 -8.57 -10.56 -32.04
C TYR A 263 -10.02 -10.49 -32.55
N SER A 264 -10.44 -9.31 -32.92
CA SER A 264 -11.80 -9.04 -33.42
C SER A 264 -11.90 -9.24 -34.93
N ILE A 265 -12.99 -9.86 -35.41
CA ILE A 265 -13.34 -9.99 -36.82
C ILE A 265 -14.63 -9.26 -37.13
N LEU A 266 -14.61 -8.45 -38.18
CA LEU A 266 -15.75 -7.80 -38.79
C LEU A 266 -15.99 -8.40 -40.17
N ARG A 267 -17.07 -9.17 -40.34
CA ARG A 267 -17.53 -9.70 -41.63
C ARG A 267 -18.65 -8.85 -42.14
N THR A 268 -18.39 -8.03 -43.14
CA THR A 268 -19.31 -7.02 -43.67
C THR A 268 -19.86 -7.47 -45.01
N THR A 269 -21.18 -7.54 -45.11
CA THR A 269 -21.88 -7.73 -46.37
C THR A 269 -22.40 -6.42 -46.93
N GLN A 270 -22.71 -5.48 -46.06
CA GLN A 270 -23.16 -4.12 -46.40
C GLN A 270 -22.55 -3.10 -45.39
N PRO A 271 -21.95 -2.00 -45.88
CA PRO A 271 -21.49 -0.90 -45.01
C PRO A 271 -22.63 -0.27 -44.19
N GLY A 272 -22.32 0.22 -42.99
CA GLY A 272 -23.30 0.94 -42.15
C GLY A 272 -23.18 0.60 -40.65
N ALA A 273 -22.55 -0.52 -40.30
CA ALA A 273 -22.29 -0.88 -38.93
C ALA A 273 -21.09 -0.14 -38.34
N ARG A 274 -21.09 0.05 -37.04
CA ARG A 274 -20.08 0.77 -36.26
C ARG A 274 -19.68 -0.05 -35.04
N LEU A 275 -18.40 -0.40 -34.93
CA LEU A 275 -17.81 -0.96 -33.73
C LEU A 275 -17.30 0.20 -32.84
N ILE A 276 -17.78 0.30 -31.62
CA ILE A 276 -17.64 1.47 -30.76
C ILE A 276 -16.97 1.11 -29.45
N ASN A 277 -16.00 1.92 -29.03
CA ASN A 277 -15.37 1.87 -27.70
C ASN A 277 -15.49 3.22 -27.03
N ASP A 278 -16.02 3.23 -25.81
CA ASP A 278 -16.21 4.47 -25.04
C ASP A 278 -15.03 4.76 -24.09
N GLY A 279 -13.96 3.99 -24.17
CA GLY A 279 -12.81 4.12 -23.28
C GLY A 279 -13.16 3.80 -21.81
N TRP A 280 -12.51 4.48 -20.91
CA TRP A 280 -12.64 4.32 -19.46
C TRP A 280 -13.64 5.35 -18.90
N ASP A 281 -14.94 5.10 -19.00
CA ASP A 281 -16.03 6.04 -18.65
C ASP A 281 -16.09 7.29 -19.57
N GLY A 282 -15.85 7.11 -20.86
CA GLY A 282 -15.78 8.16 -21.86
C GLY A 282 -14.33 8.54 -22.19
N ILE A 283 -14.10 8.99 -23.42
CA ILE A 283 -12.79 9.46 -23.87
C ILE A 283 -12.75 10.99 -23.80
N LEU A 284 -11.85 11.53 -22.96
CA LEU A 284 -11.58 12.98 -22.95
C LEU A 284 -10.68 13.34 -24.13
N VAL A 285 -11.12 14.25 -24.98
CA VAL A 285 -10.30 14.84 -26.04
C VAL A 285 -10.25 16.35 -25.96
N LYS A 286 -9.07 16.92 -26.25
CA LYS A 286 -8.84 18.35 -26.36
C LYS A 286 -8.83 18.77 -27.83
N GLY A 287 -9.55 19.82 -28.19
CA GLY A 287 -9.56 20.35 -29.56
C GLY A 287 -8.17 20.76 -30.01
N ASN A 288 -7.83 20.46 -31.27
CA ASN A 288 -6.54 20.72 -31.91
C ASN A 288 -5.34 19.95 -31.27
N ALA A 289 -5.55 19.14 -30.23
CA ALA A 289 -4.51 18.25 -29.71
C ALA A 289 -4.30 17.02 -30.62
N ARG A 290 -3.12 16.44 -30.56
CA ARG A 290 -2.75 15.31 -31.40
C ARG A 290 -2.86 14.00 -30.60
N TYR A 291 -3.51 13.01 -31.22
CA TYR A 291 -3.67 11.65 -30.67
C TYR A 291 -3.06 10.65 -31.62
N ASP A 292 -2.14 9.82 -31.15
CA ASP A 292 -1.55 8.73 -31.91
C ASP A 292 -2.48 7.51 -31.87
N LEU A 293 -3.08 7.20 -33.01
CA LEU A 293 -3.85 5.99 -33.23
C LEU A 293 -2.93 4.91 -33.80
N SER A 294 -3.00 3.70 -33.25
CA SER A 294 -2.43 2.52 -33.86
C SER A 294 -3.33 1.30 -33.69
N LEU A 295 -3.29 0.39 -34.67
CA LEU A 295 -3.97 -0.91 -34.56
C LEU A 295 -3.29 -1.91 -35.49
N PHE A 296 -3.41 -3.20 -35.18
CA PHE A 296 -3.09 -4.26 -36.11
C PHE A 296 -4.33 -4.59 -36.94
N ILE A 297 -4.12 -4.81 -38.26
CA ILE A 297 -5.21 -5.11 -39.18
C ILE A 297 -4.76 -6.08 -40.25
N LYS A 298 -5.61 -7.09 -40.58
CA LYS A 298 -5.46 -7.99 -41.72
C LYS A 298 -6.82 -8.22 -42.40
N GLY A 299 -6.78 -8.71 -43.61
CA GLY A 299 -7.98 -9.04 -44.40
C GLY A 299 -8.10 -8.25 -45.72
N ASN A 300 -9.33 -8.12 -46.19
CA ASN A 300 -9.65 -7.36 -47.41
C ASN A 300 -10.70 -6.30 -47.10
N GLY A 301 -10.39 -5.05 -47.33
CA GLY A 301 -11.29 -3.95 -47.10
C GLY A 301 -10.63 -2.69 -46.59
N LYS A 302 -11.49 -1.74 -46.25
CA LYS A 302 -11.12 -0.44 -45.63
C LYS A 302 -12.01 -0.17 -44.46
N ILE A 303 -11.44 0.41 -43.42
CA ILE A 303 -12.16 0.95 -42.27
C ILE A 303 -11.97 2.45 -42.17
N ARG A 304 -12.98 3.15 -41.64
CA ARG A 304 -12.82 4.51 -41.10
C ARG A 304 -12.70 4.35 -39.60
N VAL A 305 -11.70 5.04 -39.00
CA VAL A 305 -11.58 5.16 -37.57
C VAL A 305 -11.80 6.62 -37.21
N SER A 306 -12.72 6.88 -36.30
CA SER A 306 -13.18 8.23 -35.95
C SER A 306 -13.24 8.44 -34.44
N ILE A 307 -12.92 9.65 -33.98
CA ILE A 307 -13.31 10.15 -32.66
C ILE A 307 -14.67 10.86 -32.83
N VAL A 308 -15.68 10.40 -32.12
CA VAL A 308 -17.07 10.88 -32.22
C VAL A 308 -17.55 11.34 -30.85
N ALA A 309 -18.17 12.51 -30.78
CA ALA A 309 -18.89 13.00 -29.60
C ALA A 309 -20.20 13.68 -30.04
N ASP A 310 -21.28 13.48 -29.27
CA ASP A 310 -22.61 14.06 -29.57
C ASP A 310 -23.06 13.83 -31.03
N ARG A 311 -22.81 12.63 -31.56
CA ARG A 311 -23.07 12.24 -32.95
C ARG A 311 -22.27 13.02 -34.03
N LYS A 312 -21.24 13.80 -33.62
CA LYS A 312 -20.37 14.55 -34.53
C LYS A 312 -19.00 13.87 -34.61
N THR A 313 -18.50 13.70 -35.81
CA THR A 313 -17.13 13.26 -36.04
C THR A 313 -16.18 14.43 -35.78
N LEU A 314 -15.33 14.28 -34.79
CA LEU A 314 -14.34 15.31 -34.42
C LEU A 314 -13.02 15.16 -35.17
N ALA A 315 -12.63 13.91 -35.43
CA ALA A 315 -11.47 13.55 -36.25
C ALA A 315 -11.70 12.18 -36.88
N SER A 316 -11.11 11.91 -38.05
CA SER A 316 -11.16 10.57 -38.65
C SER A 316 -9.98 10.31 -39.58
N CYS A 317 -9.69 9.04 -39.82
CA CYS A 317 -8.77 8.55 -40.85
C CYS A 317 -9.33 7.31 -41.50
N VAL A 318 -8.82 6.98 -42.70
CA VAL A 318 -9.16 5.74 -43.39
C VAL A 318 -7.94 4.83 -43.42
N ILE A 319 -8.13 3.58 -43.05
CA ILE A 319 -7.09 2.55 -43.00
C ILE A 319 -7.48 1.41 -43.93
N LYS A 320 -6.52 0.94 -44.76
CA LYS A 320 -6.69 -0.21 -45.66
C LYS A 320 -6.06 -1.45 -45.01
N ALA A 321 -6.82 -2.55 -45.01
CA ALA A 321 -6.32 -3.84 -44.60
C ALA A 321 -5.31 -4.42 -45.61
N SER A 322 -4.46 -5.31 -45.15
CA SER A 322 -3.52 -6.14 -45.95
C SER A 322 -3.78 -7.61 -45.70
N ALA A 323 -3.34 -8.49 -46.60
CA ALA A 323 -3.56 -9.93 -46.43
C ALA A 323 -3.02 -10.46 -45.11
N ASP A 324 -1.87 -9.98 -44.69
CA ASP A 324 -1.21 -10.35 -43.43
C ASP A 324 -1.38 -9.26 -42.39
N TRP A 325 -1.20 -9.63 -41.10
CA TRP A 325 -1.16 -8.69 -40.00
C TRP A 325 -0.14 -7.58 -40.22
N ARG A 326 -0.61 -6.33 -40.15
CA ARG A 326 0.24 -5.16 -40.22
C ARG A 326 -0.22 -4.12 -39.19
N GLN A 327 0.71 -3.57 -38.44
CA GLN A 327 0.44 -2.41 -37.61
C GLN A 327 0.27 -1.18 -38.52
N GLN A 328 -0.86 -0.55 -38.41
CA GLN A 328 -1.16 0.75 -39.03
C GLN A 328 -1.15 1.86 -37.99
N LYS A 329 -0.65 3.02 -38.38
CA LYS A 329 -0.54 4.20 -37.49
C LYS A 329 -1.11 5.42 -38.15
N SER A 330 -1.78 6.27 -37.40
CA SER A 330 -2.32 7.54 -37.86
C SER A 330 -2.30 8.55 -36.72
N VAL A 331 -2.47 9.84 -37.05
CA VAL A 331 -2.63 10.89 -36.05
C VAL A 331 -4.03 11.48 -36.22
N LEU A 332 -4.80 11.44 -35.16
CA LEU A 332 -6.12 12.08 -35.09
C LEU A 332 -6.00 13.43 -34.40
N THR A 333 -6.64 14.46 -34.95
CA THR A 333 -6.66 15.81 -34.39
C THR A 333 -8.10 16.27 -34.30
N PRO A 334 -8.74 16.16 -33.11
CA PRO A 334 -10.14 16.57 -32.93
C PRO A 334 -10.33 18.07 -33.22
N SER A 335 -11.39 18.41 -33.93
CA SER A 335 -11.74 19.81 -34.27
C SER A 335 -12.27 20.61 -33.08
N SER A 336 -12.71 19.93 -32.00
CA SER A 336 -13.19 20.52 -30.74
C SER A 336 -12.93 19.60 -29.56
N SER A 337 -12.94 20.15 -28.35
CA SER A 337 -12.87 19.38 -27.11
C SER A 337 -14.19 18.68 -26.82
N ALA A 338 -14.10 17.50 -26.19
CA ALA A 338 -15.24 16.73 -25.70
C ALA A 338 -14.82 15.90 -24.48
N GLY A 339 -15.66 15.87 -23.45
CA GLY A 339 -15.40 15.09 -22.23
C GLY A 339 -15.86 13.64 -22.32
N ASN A 340 -16.69 13.30 -23.30
CA ASN A 340 -17.32 12.01 -23.45
C ASN A 340 -17.36 11.58 -24.93
N ALA A 341 -16.20 11.45 -25.53
CA ALA A 341 -16.07 10.93 -26.88
C ALA A 341 -15.95 9.40 -26.90
N SER A 342 -16.14 8.82 -28.07
CA SER A 342 -15.93 7.41 -28.36
C SER A 342 -14.99 7.24 -29.54
N LEU A 343 -14.26 6.12 -29.56
CA LEU A 343 -13.60 5.64 -30.77
C LEU A 343 -14.59 4.78 -31.57
N VAL A 344 -14.78 5.10 -32.85
CA VAL A 344 -15.70 4.41 -33.75
C VAL A 344 -14.96 3.83 -34.95
N ILE A 345 -15.12 2.55 -35.22
CA ILE A 345 -14.55 1.82 -36.36
C ILE A 345 -15.69 1.41 -37.28
N GLU A 346 -15.66 1.88 -38.54
CA GLU A 346 -16.68 1.63 -39.55
C GLU A 346 -16.05 0.89 -40.75
N PRO A 347 -16.48 -0.33 -41.08
CA PRO A 347 -16.18 -0.95 -42.36
C PRO A 347 -16.80 -0.14 -43.53
N LEU A 348 -16.01 0.17 -44.54
CA LEU A 348 -16.42 1.04 -45.66
C LEU A 348 -16.86 0.28 -46.90
N GLN A 349 -16.69 -1.03 -46.96
CA GLN A 349 -17.00 -1.90 -48.07
C GLN A 349 -17.24 -3.33 -47.60
N GLU A 350 -17.83 -4.15 -48.44
CA GLU A 350 -17.94 -5.58 -48.23
C GLU A 350 -16.55 -6.21 -48.05
N GLY A 351 -16.46 -7.19 -47.13
CA GLY A 351 -15.22 -7.94 -46.89
C GLY A 351 -15.11 -8.45 -45.44
N THR A 352 -14.02 -9.14 -45.17
CA THR A 352 -13.68 -9.64 -43.84
C THR A 352 -12.39 -8.97 -43.38
N ILE A 353 -12.46 -8.31 -42.24
CA ILE A 353 -11.36 -7.56 -41.63
C ILE A 353 -11.18 -8.03 -40.17
N ALA A 354 -9.95 -8.43 -39.85
CA ALA A 354 -9.55 -8.66 -38.48
C ALA A 354 -8.79 -7.44 -37.94
N ILE A 355 -9.07 -7.06 -36.73
CA ILE A 355 -8.40 -5.95 -36.00
C ILE A 355 -7.99 -6.40 -34.62
N ASP A 356 -6.88 -5.86 -34.14
CA ASP A 356 -6.34 -6.16 -32.84
C ASP A 356 -5.50 -4.99 -32.31
N PHE A 357 -5.29 -4.97 -31.01
CA PHE A 357 -4.46 -4.01 -30.29
C PHE A 357 -4.73 -2.55 -30.73
N VAL A 358 -6.00 -2.16 -30.62
CA VAL A 358 -6.49 -0.81 -30.95
C VAL A 358 -6.09 0.15 -29.86
N SER A 359 -5.24 1.12 -30.14
CA SER A 359 -4.64 2.04 -29.17
C SER A 359 -4.81 3.49 -29.60
N LEU A 360 -5.16 4.34 -28.66
CA LEU A 360 -5.29 5.79 -28.83
C LEU A 360 -4.61 6.52 -27.70
N PHE A 361 -3.47 7.16 -27.99
CA PHE A 361 -2.68 7.90 -27.01
C PHE A 361 -2.67 9.40 -27.27
N PRO A 362 -2.87 10.26 -26.25
CA PRO A 362 -2.53 11.66 -26.36
C PRO A 362 -1.00 11.82 -26.55
N ARG A 363 -0.57 12.80 -27.37
CA ARG A 363 0.86 13.18 -27.44
C ARG A 363 1.31 14.03 -26.26
N ASP A 364 0.37 14.71 -25.61
CA ASP A 364 0.63 15.50 -24.39
C ASP A 364 0.61 14.57 -23.17
N THR A 365 1.67 13.79 -23.03
CA THR A 365 1.96 12.93 -21.87
C THR A 365 2.96 13.61 -20.94
N PHE A 366 3.12 13.07 -19.73
CA PHE A 366 4.15 13.52 -18.81
C PHE A 366 5.54 13.43 -19.47
N MET A 367 6.33 14.50 -19.40
CA MET A 367 7.64 14.64 -20.06
C MET A 367 7.63 14.35 -21.58
N GLY A 368 6.46 14.29 -22.22
CA GLY A 368 6.32 13.94 -23.63
C GLY A 368 6.72 12.50 -23.97
N ARG A 369 6.71 11.60 -22.99
CA ARG A 369 7.11 10.20 -23.16
C ARG A 369 6.13 9.46 -24.06
N LYS A 370 6.66 8.68 -24.98
CA LYS A 370 5.89 7.74 -25.78
C LYS A 370 5.48 6.55 -24.89
N ASN A 371 4.28 6.00 -25.08
CA ASN A 371 3.69 5.05 -24.12
C ASN A 371 3.70 5.63 -22.70
N GLY A 372 3.39 6.93 -22.58
CA GLY A 372 3.65 7.72 -21.40
C GLY A 372 2.49 7.73 -20.41
N LEU A 373 2.69 8.54 -19.39
CA LEU A 373 1.75 8.70 -18.30
C LEU A 373 0.81 9.88 -18.57
N ARG A 374 -0.38 9.81 -18.01
CA ARG A 374 -1.36 10.90 -17.97
C ARG A 374 -0.74 12.09 -17.23
N LYS A 375 -0.61 13.20 -17.96
CA LYS A 375 0.23 14.33 -17.57
C LYS A 375 -0.20 14.97 -16.26
N ASP A 376 -1.48 15.26 -16.09
CA ASP A 376 -2.03 15.90 -14.89
C ASP A 376 -1.84 15.04 -13.63
N LEU A 377 -2.05 13.71 -13.71
CA LEU A 377 -1.80 12.79 -12.60
C LEU A 377 -0.31 12.70 -12.26
N ALA A 378 0.55 12.55 -13.28
CA ALA A 378 1.99 12.41 -13.06
C ALA A 378 2.60 13.72 -12.52
N GLU A 379 2.14 14.91 -12.97
CA GLU A 379 2.54 16.22 -12.43
C GLU A 379 2.10 16.37 -10.97
N THR A 380 0.88 15.95 -10.62
CA THR A 380 0.38 15.95 -9.24
C THR A 380 1.22 15.03 -8.34
N ILE A 381 1.61 13.85 -8.83
CA ILE A 381 2.50 12.94 -8.08
C ILE A 381 3.91 13.54 -7.94
N ALA A 382 4.46 14.11 -9.01
CA ALA A 382 5.79 14.74 -8.98
C ALA A 382 5.86 15.92 -8.01
N ASP A 383 4.76 16.67 -7.83
CA ASP A 383 4.66 17.80 -6.90
C ASP A 383 4.75 17.40 -5.41
N LEU A 384 4.55 16.12 -5.07
CA LEU A 384 4.87 15.57 -3.75
C LEU A 384 6.37 15.55 -3.46
N HIS A 385 7.24 15.68 -4.47
CA HIS A 385 8.69 15.53 -4.40
C HIS A 385 9.14 14.20 -3.77
N PRO A 386 8.61 13.04 -4.22
CA PRO A 386 8.94 11.76 -3.63
C PRO A 386 10.39 11.40 -3.87
N ARG A 387 11.07 10.83 -2.86
CA ARG A 387 12.46 10.38 -2.94
C ARG A 387 12.60 8.96 -3.46
N PHE A 388 11.54 8.19 -3.39
CA PHE A 388 11.43 6.85 -3.97
C PHE A 388 9.99 6.58 -4.42
N VAL A 389 9.85 5.61 -5.31
CA VAL A 389 8.56 5.05 -5.73
C VAL A 389 8.57 3.55 -5.49
N ARG A 390 7.69 3.06 -4.62
CA ARG A 390 7.39 1.64 -4.47
C ARG A 390 6.36 1.23 -5.53
N PHE A 391 6.63 0.16 -6.26
CA PHE A 391 5.77 -0.41 -7.31
C PHE A 391 6.04 -1.90 -7.50
N PRO A 392 5.22 -2.71 -8.21
CA PRO A 392 3.96 -2.35 -8.89
C PRO A 392 2.77 -2.38 -7.97
N GLY A 393 2.96 -2.67 -6.68
CA GLY A 393 1.91 -2.71 -5.70
C GLY A 393 2.27 -3.43 -4.42
N GLY A 394 1.23 -3.72 -3.65
CA GLY A 394 1.21 -4.56 -2.48
C GLY A 394 0.59 -5.92 -2.82
N CYS A 395 -0.72 -6.10 -2.55
CA CYS A 395 -1.45 -7.33 -2.89
C CYS A 395 -1.40 -7.66 -4.39
N ALA A 396 -1.37 -6.66 -5.28
CA ALA A 396 -1.23 -6.88 -6.73
C ALA A 396 0.08 -7.57 -7.10
N THR A 397 1.15 -7.45 -6.32
CA THR A 397 2.42 -8.15 -6.53
C THR A 397 2.31 -9.65 -6.28
N HIS A 398 1.57 -10.05 -5.27
CA HIS A 398 1.36 -11.44 -4.89
C HIS A 398 0.27 -12.15 -5.70
N GLY A 399 -0.74 -11.41 -6.17
CA GLY A 399 -1.85 -11.94 -6.95
C GLY A 399 -2.78 -12.89 -6.19
N GLN A 400 -3.73 -13.46 -6.92
CA GLN A 400 -4.79 -14.34 -6.41
C GLN A 400 -4.35 -15.80 -6.19
N GLY A 401 -3.17 -16.16 -6.62
CA GLY A 401 -2.63 -17.51 -6.56
C GLY A 401 -1.23 -17.54 -7.14
N ILE A 402 -0.54 -18.66 -7.02
CA ILE A 402 0.83 -18.82 -7.57
C ILE A 402 0.86 -18.60 -9.08
N ASP A 403 -0.20 -18.97 -9.78
CA ASP A 403 -0.38 -18.77 -11.22
C ASP A 403 -0.68 -17.32 -11.62
N ASN A 404 -0.85 -16.42 -10.64
CA ASN A 404 -1.14 -15.00 -10.85
C ASN A 404 -0.13 -14.07 -10.12
N ILE A 405 0.98 -14.60 -9.63
CA ILE A 405 2.09 -13.78 -9.11
C ILE A 405 2.57 -12.82 -10.21
N TYR A 406 2.88 -11.59 -9.83
CA TYR A 406 3.33 -10.58 -10.79
C TYR A 406 4.75 -10.86 -11.27
N HIS A 407 4.87 -11.27 -12.54
CA HIS A 407 6.13 -11.51 -13.21
C HIS A 407 6.58 -10.23 -13.93
N TRP A 408 7.67 -9.62 -13.51
CA TRP A 408 8.17 -8.37 -14.07
C TRP A 408 8.54 -8.50 -15.57
N GLN A 409 9.07 -9.66 -15.98
CA GLN A 409 9.45 -9.93 -17.38
C GLN A 409 8.23 -9.88 -18.33
N ALA A 410 7.04 -10.20 -17.83
CA ALA A 410 5.80 -10.13 -18.60
C ALA A 410 5.38 -8.68 -18.95
N THR A 411 6.03 -7.69 -18.36
CA THR A 411 5.65 -6.27 -18.43
C THR A 411 6.61 -5.41 -19.23
N ILE A 412 7.66 -6.02 -19.82
CA ILE A 412 8.67 -5.35 -20.65
C ILE A 412 8.58 -5.79 -22.11
N GLY A 413 9.31 -5.13 -22.99
CA GLY A 413 9.26 -5.39 -24.44
C GLY A 413 8.14 -4.62 -25.13
N LYS A 414 7.79 -5.04 -26.34
CA LYS A 414 6.74 -4.37 -27.12
C LYS A 414 5.37 -4.59 -26.48
N LEU A 415 4.50 -3.58 -26.52
CA LEU A 415 3.23 -3.60 -25.81
C LEU A 415 2.33 -4.81 -26.14
N TRP A 416 2.29 -5.21 -27.41
CA TRP A 416 1.50 -6.37 -27.88
C TRP A 416 2.18 -7.74 -27.64
N GLU A 417 3.41 -7.75 -27.12
CA GLU A 417 4.14 -8.94 -26.71
C GLU A 417 4.11 -9.16 -25.20
N ARG A 418 3.64 -8.16 -24.42
CA ARG A 418 3.46 -8.26 -22.98
C ARG A 418 2.33 -9.23 -22.66
N GLN A 419 2.41 -9.87 -21.52
CA GLN A 419 1.38 -10.80 -21.08
C GLN A 419 0.41 -10.08 -20.14
N PRO A 420 -0.83 -9.80 -20.58
CA PRO A 420 -1.85 -9.27 -19.68
C PRO A 420 -2.27 -10.31 -18.65
N ASP A 421 -2.89 -9.88 -17.57
CA ASP A 421 -3.34 -10.77 -16.50
C ASP A 421 -4.52 -10.17 -15.74
N MET A 422 -5.18 -10.99 -14.93
CA MET A 422 -6.16 -10.49 -13.97
C MET A 422 -5.49 -9.74 -12.84
N ASN A 423 -6.17 -8.72 -12.33
CA ASN A 423 -5.79 -8.01 -11.12
C ASN A 423 -6.52 -8.60 -9.91
N ILE A 424 -5.84 -8.71 -8.75
CA ILE A 424 -6.46 -9.17 -7.50
C ILE A 424 -7.70 -8.34 -7.10
N TRP A 425 -7.81 -7.10 -7.60
CA TRP A 425 -8.93 -6.18 -7.36
C TRP A 425 -10.10 -6.36 -8.35
N ASN A 426 -10.19 -7.53 -9.03
CA ASN A 426 -11.28 -7.96 -9.91
C ASN A 426 -11.43 -7.14 -11.20
N TYR A 427 -10.35 -6.80 -11.84
CA TYR A 427 -10.29 -6.25 -13.19
C TYR A 427 -9.03 -6.69 -13.95
N HIS A 428 -8.93 -6.33 -15.21
CA HIS A 428 -7.84 -6.73 -16.11
C HIS A 428 -6.65 -5.77 -16.00
N GLN A 429 -5.44 -6.30 -16.04
CA GLN A 429 -4.19 -5.55 -16.17
C GLN A 429 -3.63 -5.74 -17.57
N THR A 430 -3.58 -4.68 -18.38
CA THR A 430 -2.93 -4.76 -19.71
C THR A 430 -1.41 -4.82 -19.64
N ARG A 431 -0.83 -4.51 -18.47
CA ARG A 431 0.62 -4.33 -18.25
C ARG A 431 1.26 -3.35 -19.24
N GLY A 432 0.45 -2.42 -19.77
CA GLY A 432 0.92 -1.30 -20.57
C GLY A 432 1.80 -0.33 -19.77
N LEU A 433 1.42 -0.06 -18.51
CA LEU A 433 2.29 0.49 -17.49
C LEU A 433 3.06 -0.68 -16.86
N GLY A 434 4.32 -0.87 -17.24
CA GLY A 434 5.17 -1.96 -16.81
C GLY A 434 6.46 -1.49 -16.15
N PHE A 435 7.37 -2.44 -15.89
CA PHE A 435 8.61 -2.13 -15.18
C PHE A 435 9.45 -1.07 -15.89
N TYR A 436 9.53 -1.09 -17.21
CA TYR A 436 10.26 -0.08 -17.96
C TYR A 436 9.69 1.33 -17.70
N GLU A 437 8.38 1.49 -17.76
CA GLU A 437 7.69 2.76 -17.54
C GLU A 437 7.79 3.22 -16.08
N TYR A 438 7.74 2.31 -15.10
CA TYR A 438 7.94 2.64 -13.67
C TYR A 438 9.36 3.16 -13.41
N PHE A 439 10.39 2.49 -13.91
CA PHE A 439 11.78 2.93 -13.77
C PHE A 439 12.01 4.27 -14.47
N GLN A 440 11.45 4.45 -15.66
CA GLN A 440 11.54 5.71 -16.39
C GLN A 440 10.85 6.85 -15.63
N PHE A 441 9.69 6.59 -15.03
CA PHE A 441 8.98 7.57 -14.21
C PHE A 441 9.78 7.95 -12.96
N CYS A 442 10.39 6.99 -12.28
CA CYS A 442 11.29 7.28 -11.15
C CYS A 442 12.42 8.23 -11.56
N GLU A 443 13.08 7.96 -12.68
CA GLU A 443 14.16 8.82 -13.21
C GLU A 443 13.63 10.23 -13.57
N ASP A 444 12.46 10.32 -14.21
CA ASP A 444 11.84 11.58 -14.64
C ASP A 444 11.51 12.50 -13.45
N ILE A 445 11.16 11.95 -12.29
CA ILE A 445 10.85 12.73 -11.08
C ILE A 445 12.00 12.78 -10.07
N GLY A 446 13.15 12.15 -10.38
CA GLY A 446 14.34 12.13 -9.53
C GLY A 446 14.18 11.27 -8.27
N ALA A 447 13.39 10.20 -8.36
CA ALA A 447 13.12 9.25 -7.28
C ALA A 447 13.88 7.92 -7.47
N GLU A 448 14.24 7.25 -6.36
CA GLU A 448 14.80 5.90 -6.39
C GLU A 448 13.71 4.86 -6.71
N PRO A 449 13.92 3.91 -7.61
CA PRO A 449 12.98 2.81 -7.81
C PRO A 449 13.03 1.81 -6.67
N LEU A 450 11.87 1.42 -6.16
CA LEU A 450 11.70 0.35 -5.17
C LEU A 450 10.69 -0.68 -5.71
N PRO A 451 11.12 -1.59 -6.60
CA PRO A 451 10.28 -2.70 -7.00
C PRO A 451 10.07 -3.67 -5.83
N VAL A 452 8.84 -4.15 -5.67
CA VAL A 452 8.44 -5.17 -4.71
C VAL A 452 8.05 -6.43 -5.47
N LEU A 453 8.54 -7.58 -5.02
CA LEU A 453 8.28 -8.89 -5.61
C LEU A 453 7.77 -9.87 -4.55
N ALA A 454 6.95 -10.82 -4.97
CA ALA A 454 6.39 -11.84 -4.07
C ALA A 454 7.50 -12.67 -3.41
N ALA A 455 7.26 -13.12 -2.19
CA ALA A 455 8.19 -13.98 -1.45
C ALA A 455 8.04 -15.49 -1.79
N GLY A 456 7.54 -15.81 -2.98
CA GLY A 456 7.29 -17.19 -3.41
C GLY A 456 5.96 -17.76 -2.88
N VAL A 457 5.10 -16.93 -2.33
CA VAL A 457 3.74 -17.26 -1.88
C VAL A 457 2.74 -16.25 -2.46
N PRO A 458 1.46 -16.60 -2.69
CA PRO A 458 0.46 -15.65 -3.13
C PRO A 458 -0.03 -14.76 -1.98
N CYS A 459 -0.83 -13.75 -2.29
CA CYS A 459 -1.37 -12.81 -1.32
C CYS A 459 -2.13 -13.51 -0.19
N GLN A 460 -1.99 -13.01 1.04
CA GLN A 460 -2.74 -13.48 2.21
C GLN A 460 -4.26 -13.34 2.04
N ASN A 461 -4.70 -12.54 1.05
CA ASN A 461 -6.10 -12.35 0.67
C ASN A 461 -6.51 -13.14 -0.58
N SER A 462 -5.69 -14.08 -1.03
CA SER A 462 -5.98 -14.91 -2.21
C SER A 462 -7.27 -15.70 -2.05
N HIS A 463 -8.11 -15.72 -3.10
CA HIS A 463 -9.33 -16.52 -3.17
C HIS A 463 -9.12 -17.90 -3.80
N ARG A 464 -8.01 -18.10 -4.50
CA ARG A 464 -7.73 -19.32 -5.24
C ARG A 464 -6.98 -20.32 -4.38
N GLY A 465 -7.59 -21.49 -4.16
CA GLY A 465 -6.97 -22.58 -3.42
C GLY A 465 -6.83 -22.38 -1.92
N GLY A 466 -7.69 -21.55 -1.32
CA GLY A 466 -7.58 -21.12 0.07
C GLY A 466 -6.79 -19.84 0.22
N ASN A 467 -6.33 -19.50 1.44
CA ASN A 467 -5.45 -18.35 1.58
C ASN A 467 -4.05 -18.64 1.01
N GLY A 468 -3.32 -17.60 0.66
CA GLY A 468 -2.04 -17.68 0.03
C GLY A 468 -0.95 -18.43 0.81
N GLN A 469 -1.16 -18.72 2.08
CA GLN A 469 -0.17 -19.38 2.94
C GLN A 469 -0.29 -20.91 2.96
N GLN A 470 -1.23 -21.47 2.24
CA GLN A 470 -1.43 -22.93 2.16
C GLN A 470 -0.43 -23.64 1.27
N GLY A 471 0.34 -22.92 0.50
CA GLY A 471 1.39 -23.42 -0.36
C GLY A 471 2.10 -22.26 -1.04
N GLY A 472 3.35 -22.50 -1.40
CA GLY A 472 4.18 -21.57 -2.16
C GLY A 472 4.57 -22.17 -3.50
N ILE A 473 5.36 -21.43 -4.24
CA ILE A 473 6.09 -21.96 -5.38
C ILE A 473 6.90 -23.17 -4.88
N PRO A 474 6.80 -24.35 -5.52
CA PRO A 474 7.51 -25.54 -5.03
C PRO A 474 9.02 -25.40 -5.28
N PHE A 475 9.81 -25.98 -4.40
CA PHE A 475 11.21 -26.25 -4.68
C PHE A 475 11.34 -27.49 -5.58
N GLU A 476 12.39 -27.58 -6.40
CA GLU A 476 12.63 -28.76 -7.25
C GLU A 476 12.71 -30.07 -6.46
N HIS A 477 13.30 -30.04 -5.25
CA HIS A 477 13.40 -31.21 -4.39
C HIS A 477 12.05 -31.68 -3.83
N GLU A 478 11.06 -30.78 -3.66
CA GLU A 478 9.71 -31.12 -3.20
C GLU A 478 8.91 -31.88 -4.29
N LEU A 479 9.29 -31.73 -5.55
CA LEU A 479 8.56 -32.30 -6.67
C LEU A 479 8.84 -33.82 -6.89
N GLY A 480 9.89 -34.34 -6.27
CA GLY A 480 10.23 -35.77 -6.40
C GLY A 480 10.47 -36.22 -7.87
N GLY A 481 10.99 -35.32 -8.68
CA GLY A 481 11.26 -35.57 -10.11
C GLY A 481 10.06 -35.37 -11.05
N LYS A 482 8.90 -34.91 -10.53
CA LYS A 482 7.74 -34.51 -11.34
C LYS A 482 7.87 -33.06 -11.78
N PRO A 483 7.24 -32.64 -12.90
CA PRO A 483 7.18 -31.23 -13.25
C PRO A 483 6.37 -30.44 -12.22
N SER A 484 6.70 -29.15 -12.05
CA SER A 484 5.88 -28.24 -11.24
C SER A 484 4.44 -28.17 -11.78
N PRO A 485 3.43 -28.13 -10.89
CA PRO A 485 2.05 -27.88 -11.30
C PRO A 485 1.82 -26.46 -11.82
N TYR A 486 2.79 -25.57 -11.60
CA TYR A 486 2.74 -24.17 -12.03
C TYR A 486 3.74 -23.94 -13.15
N THR A 487 3.39 -23.08 -14.09
CA THR A 487 4.24 -22.73 -15.25
C THR A 487 4.24 -21.22 -15.46
N TYR A 488 5.40 -20.72 -15.90
CA TYR A 488 5.54 -19.36 -16.39
C TYR A 488 6.26 -19.38 -17.74
N ASN A 489 5.72 -18.67 -18.75
CA ASN A 489 6.25 -18.67 -20.13
C ASN A 489 6.43 -20.06 -20.75
N GLY A 490 5.62 -21.04 -20.33
CA GLY A 490 5.72 -22.43 -20.81
C GLY A 490 6.82 -23.27 -20.14
N HIS A 491 7.48 -22.74 -19.11
CA HIS A 491 8.47 -23.44 -18.30
C HIS A 491 7.93 -23.74 -16.90
N PRO A 492 8.33 -24.85 -16.26
CA PRO A 492 7.98 -25.15 -14.88
C PRO A 492 8.44 -24.01 -13.96
N LEU A 493 7.51 -23.51 -13.12
CA LEU A 493 7.81 -22.52 -12.10
C LEU A 493 8.23 -23.22 -10.81
N THR A 494 9.47 -23.02 -10.40
CA THR A 494 10.05 -23.53 -9.14
C THR A 494 10.70 -22.36 -8.38
N MET A 495 11.02 -22.55 -7.10
CA MET A 495 11.72 -21.52 -6.32
C MET A 495 13.08 -21.17 -6.93
N GLU A 496 13.76 -22.17 -7.55
CA GLU A 496 15.04 -21.97 -8.23
C GLU A 496 14.87 -21.08 -9.48
N SER A 497 13.87 -21.34 -10.32
CA SER A 497 13.59 -20.51 -11.51
C SER A 497 13.08 -19.12 -11.11
N TYR A 498 12.31 -19.02 -10.02
CA TYR A 498 11.82 -17.74 -9.53
C TYR A 498 12.93 -16.86 -8.93
N LEU A 499 13.89 -17.45 -8.17
CA LEU A 499 15.09 -16.73 -7.74
C LEU A 499 15.86 -16.18 -8.95
N GLN A 500 16.03 -16.99 -10.02
CA GLN A 500 16.69 -16.51 -11.22
C GLN A 500 15.97 -15.31 -11.85
N GLU A 501 14.64 -15.31 -11.87
CA GLU A 501 13.85 -14.16 -12.35
C GLU A 501 14.14 -12.88 -11.55
N LEU A 502 14.31 -12.97 -10.22
CA LEU A 502 14.67 -11.83 -9.37
C LEU A 502 16.10 -11.33 -9.65
N LEU A 503 17.05 -12.24 -9.86
CA LEU A 503 18.41 -11.89 -10.26
C LEU A 503 18.44 -11.24 -11.65
N ASP A 504 17.63 -11.74 -12.56
CA ASP A 504 17.48 -11.20 -13.92
C ASP A 504 16.93 -9.75 -13.90
N LEU A 505 16.08 -9.39 -12.93
CA LEU A 505 15.63 -8.01 -12.76
C LEU A 505 16.79 -7.06 -12.43
N ILE A 506 17.67 -7.48 -11.53
CA ILE A 506 18.83 -6.68 -11.14
C ILE A 506 19.77 -6.52 -12.34
N GLU A 507 20.03 -7.61 -13.07
CA GLU A 507 20.84 -7.58 -14.29
C GLU A 507 20.20 -6.73 -15.38
N TRP A 508 18.88 -6.82 -15.60
CA TRP A 508 18.17 -5.96 -16.54
C TRP A 508 18.29 -4.49 -16.16
N ALA A 509 18.13 -4.16 -14.88
CA ALA A 509 18.16 -2.78 -14.41
C ALA A 509 19.57 -2.19 -14.41
N ASN A 510 20.58 -2.94 -13.96
CA ASN A 510 21.91 -2.44 -13.65
C ASN A 510 23.01 -2.93 -14.61
N GLY A 511 22.76 -3.99 -15.38
CA GLY A 511 23.77 -4.60 -16.25
C GLY A 511 24.24 -3.71 -17.40
N ASP A 512 25.41 -4.02 -17.94
CA ASP A 512 25.96 -3.35 -19.11
C ASP A 512 25.36 -3.94 -20.40
N ALA A 513 24.68 -3.10 -21.19
CA ALA A 513 24.02 -3.48 -22.43
C ALA A 513 24.98 -4.06 -23.51
N ARG A 514 26.28 -3.88 -23.38
CA ARG A 514 27.28 -4.44 -24.30
C ARG A 514 27.55 -5.94 -24.04
N SER A 515 27.42 -6.36 -22.78
CA SER A 515 27.73 -7.73 -22.33
C SER A 515 26.49 -8.54 -21.92
N SER A 516 25.45 -7.89 -21.42
CA SER A 516 24.23 -8.53 -20.93
C SER A 516 23.10 -8.50 -21.96
N LYS A 517 22.47 -9.66 -22.20
CA LYS A 517 21.27 -9.77 -23.05
C LYS A 517 20.08 -9.02 -22.42
N LEU A 518 19.89 -9.13 -21.10
CA LEU A 518 18.80 -8.46 -20.38
C LEU A 518 18.97 -6.93 -20.39
N ALA A 519 20.17 -6.45 -20.11
CA ALA A 519 20.46 -5.02 -20.19
C ALA A 519 20.33 -4.48 -21.62
N ARG A 520 20.57 -5.31 -22.64
CA ARG A 520 20.34 -4.96 -24.05
C ARG A 520 18.84 -4.75 -24.33
N MET A 521 17.95 -5.57 -23.76
CA MET A 521 16.50 -5.36 -23.89
C MET A 521 16.07 -3.98 -23.35
N ARG A 522 16.66 -3.54 -22.23
CA ARG A 522 16.46 -2.18 -21.71
C ARG A 522 16.95 -1.11 -22.70
N ALA A 523 18.16 -1.31 -23.24
CA ALA A 523 18.75 -0.39 -24.22
C ALA A 523 17.92 -0.30 -25.50
N ASP A 524 17.43 -1.42 -26.03
CA ASP A 524 16.57 -1.49 -27.21
C ASP A 524 15.21 -0.81 -26.98
N ALA A 525 14.72 -0.79 -25.74
CA ALA A 525 13.54 -0.04 -25.34
C ALA A 525 13.80 1.49 -25.25
N GLY A 526 15.07 1.93 -25.36
CA GLY A 526 15.44 3.36 -25.40
C GLY A 526 16.27 3.83 -24.21
N HIS A 527 16.63 2.95 -23.25
CA HIS A 527 17.42 3.30 -22.09
C HIS A 527 18.73 2.50 -21.97
N PRO A 528 19.81 2.92 -22.67
CA PRO A 528 21.08 2.18 -22.69
C PRO A 528 21.86 2.24 -21.38
N LYS A 529 21.65 3.27 -20.54
CA LYS A 529 22.32 3.41 -19.24
C LYS A 529 21.64 2.54 -18.18
N PRO A 530 22.36 2.09 -17.14
CA PRO A 530 21.72 1.47 -15.95
C PRO A 530 20.74 2.42 -15.28
N PHE A 531 19.66 1.85 -14.72
CA PHE A 531 18.72 2.55 -13.84
C PHE A 531 19.24 2.75 -12.40
N ASN A 532 20.37 2.08 -12.06
CA ASN A 532 20.99 2.14 -10.72
C ASN A 532 20.05 1.67 -9.59
N LEU A 533 19.36 0.55 -9.81
CA LEU A 533 18.55 -0.11 -8.80
C LEU A 533 19.38 -0.39 -7.54
N LYS A 534 18.92 0.07 -6.37
CA LYS A 534 19.56 -0.06 -5.08
C LYS A 534 18.75 -0.85 -4.06
N TYR A 535 17.43 -0.83 -4.21
CA TYR A 535 16.47 -1.38 -3.26
C TYR A 535 15.60 -2.44 -3.94
N LEU A 536 15.33 -3.52 -3.23
CA LEU A 536 14.40 -4.56 -3.67
C LEU A 536 13.54 -5.01 -2.48
N GLY A 537 12.23 -4.85 -2.58
CA GLY A 537 11.28 -5.37 -1.62
C GLY A 537 10.97 -6.84 -1.90
N ILE A 538 11.03 -7.68 -0.87
CA ILE A 538 10.66 -9.10 -0.94
C ILE A 538 9.52 -9.39 0.01
N GLY A 539 8.37 -9.74 -0.55
CA GLY A 539 7.12 -9.94 0.18
C GLY A 539 6.32 -8.66 0.40
N ASN A 540 5.06 -8.83 0.73
CA ASN A 540 4.11 -7.77 1.07
C ASN A 540 3.02 -8.31 2.00
N GLU A 541 2.92 -7.80 3.22
CA GLU A 541 1.88 -8.18 4.19
C GLU A 541 1.75 -9.69 4.41
N ASP A 542 2.85 -10.42 4.28
CA ASP A 542 2.84 -11.87 4.39
C ASP A 542 2.51 -12.34 5.81
N LEU A 543 1.75 -13.43 5.90
CA LEU A 543 1.65 -14.21 7.13
C LEU A 543 2.97 -14.96 7.32
N ILE A 544 3.61 -14.79 8.48
CA ILE A 544 4.97 -15.29 8.75
C ILE A 544 4.94 -16.77 9.13
N SER A 545 4.34 -17.60 8.26
CA SER A 545 4.25 -19.05 8.42
C SER A 545 5.58 -19.76 8.14
N ASP A 546 5.69 -21.05 8.49
CA ASP A 546 6.89 -21.83 8.20
C ASP A 546 7.08 -21.98 6.66
N VAL A 547 6.00 -22.11 5.88
CA VAL A 547 6.02 -22.17 4.40
C VAL A 547 6.56 -20.86 3.79
N PHE A 548 6.09 -19.72 4.30
CA PHE A 548 6.61 -18.42 3.89
C PHE A 548 8.10 -18.28 4.23
N MET A 549 8.48 -18.55 5.48
CA MET A 549 9.85 -18.33 5.96
C MET A 549 10.90 -19.10 5.17
N GLU A 550 10.59 -20.33 4.76
CA GLU A 550 11.51 -21.15 3.96
C GLU A 550 11.80 -20.48 2.60
N ARG A 551 10.76 -20.02 1.89
CA ARG A 551 10.86 -19.40 0.58
C ARG A 551 11.49 -18.00 0.66
N TYR A 552 11.05 -17.23 1.63
CA TYR A 552 11.54 -15.88 1.89
C TYR A 552 13.05 -15.85 2.16
N LEU A 553 13.54 -16.71 3.05
CA LEU A 553 14.98 -16.79 3.36
C LEU A 553 15.80 -17.34 2.20
N TYR A 554 15.23 -18.26 1.40
CA TYR A 554 15.88 -18.75 0.19
C TYR A 554 16.15 -17.60 -0.81
N LEU A 555 15.15 -16.76 -1.07
CA LEU A 555 15.28 -15.61 -1.98
C LEU A 555 16.26 -14.59 -1.43
N ILE A 556 16.14 -14.20 -0.17
CA ILE A 556 17.04 -13.22 0.46
C ILE A 556 18.50 -13.67 0.39
N ASN A 557 18.77 -14.93 0.75
CA ASN A 557 20.12 -15.47 0.74
C ASN A 557 20.68 -15.59 -0.69
N GLY A 558 19.84 -15.97 -1.66
CA GLY A 558 20.20 -16.04 -3.06
C GLY A 558 20.58 -14.67 -3.62
N ILE A 559 19.76 -13.65 -3.38
CA ILE A 559 20.01 -12.27 -3.82
C ILE A 559 21.28 -11.70 -3.15
N ARG A 560 21.41 -11.82 -1.84
CA ARG A 560 22.60 -11.32 -1.11
C ARG A 560 23.89 -11.96 -1.58
N LYS A 561 23.85 -13.24 -1.95
CA LYS A 561 25.02 -13.95 -2.48
C LYS A 561 25.43 -13.43 -3.87
N ALA A 562 24.47 -13.15 -4.74
CA ALA A 562 24.71 -12.71 -6.11
C ALA A 562 24.94 -11.20 -6.21
N HIS A 563 24.21 -10.40 -5.43
CA HIS A 563 24.13 -8.94 -5.48
C HIS A 563 24.17 -8.32 -4.07
N PRO A 564 25.35 -8.38 -3.40
CA PRO A 564 25.50 -7.82 -2.06
C PRO A 564 25.34 -6.27 -2.00
N GLU A 565 25.37 -5.61 -3.14
CA GLU A 565 25.13 -4.17 -3.29
C GLU A 565 23.65 -3.76 -3.20
N ILE A 566 22.72 -4.72 -3.31
CA ILE A 566 21.30 -4.46 -3.24
C ILE A 566 20.80 -4.50 -1.79
N THR A 567 20.20 -3.43 -1.35
CA THR A 567 19.51 -3.38 -0.05
C THR A 567 18.16 -4.07 -0.16
N ILE A 568 17.99 -5.18 0.56
CA ILE A 568 16.71 -5.92 0.60
C ILE A 568 15.84 -5.31 1.71
N ILE A 569 14.58 -4.99 1.35
CA ILE A 569 13.54 -4.59 2.28
C ILE A 569 12.63 -5.80 2.47
N GLY A 570 12.56 -6.32 3.70
CA GLY A 570 11.73 -7.47 4.05
C GLY A 570 10.38 -7.05 4.61
N THR A 571 9.47 -8.00 4.83
CA THR A 571 8.13 -7.77 5.41
C THR A 571 8.05 -8.25 6.85
N VAL A 572 7.20 -7.59 7.67
CA VAL A 572 6.88 -8.01 9.03
C VAL A 572 5.36 -8.20 9.23
N GLY A 573 4.66 -8.53 8.15
CA GLY A 573 3.23 -8.80 8.15
C GLY A 573 2.35 -7.57 7.92
N PRO A 574 1.00 -7.75 7.99
CA PRO A 574 0.02 -6.73 7.59
C PRO A 574 -0.39 -5.76 8.71
N PHE A 575 0.13 -5.94 9.96
CA PHE A 575 -0.33 -5.18 11.11
C PHE A 575 0.82 -4.70 12.00
N TRP A 576 0.59 -3.66 12.77
CA TRP A 576 1.54 -3.07 13.71
C TRP A 576 1.73 -3.89 15.01
N THR A 577 1.05 -5.01 15.16
CA THR A 577 1.07 -5.88 16.33
C THR A 577 0.57 -7.28 15.97
N GLY A 578 0.82 -8.27 16.81
CA GLY A 578 0.35 -9.64 16.63
C GLY A 578 1.45 -10.58 16.16
N SER A 579 1.03 -11.80 15.81
CA SER A 579 1.95 -12.90 15.52
C SER A 579 2.90 -12.58 14.37
N ASP A 580 2.37 -12.10 13.24
CA ASP A 580 3.18 -11.81 12.05
C ASP A 580 4.21 -10.73 12.33
N TYR A 581 3.80 -9.64 12.99
CA TYR A 581 4.68 -8.56 13.40
C TYR A 581 5.84 -9.05 14.29
N GLU A 582 5.51 -9.77 15.35
CA GLU A 582 6.51 -10.24 16.33
C GLU A 582 7.48 -11.27 15.72
N TYR A 583 6.96 -12.24 14.95
CA TYR A 583 7.80 -13.23 14.28
C TYR A 583 8.56 -12.65 13.09
N GLY A 584 7.98 -11.70 12.35
CA GLY A 584 8.64 -10.98 11.27
C GLY A 584 9.83 -10.17 11.78
N TRP A 585 9.65 -9.40 12.87
CA TRP A 585 10.73 -8.66 13.52
C TRP A 585 11.82 -9.57 14.09
N LYS A 586 11.44 -10.71 14.68
CA LYS A 586 12.40 -11.70 15.14
C LYS A 586 13.24 -12.24 13.98
N ALA A 587 12.60 -12.65 12.90
CA ALA A 587 13.26 -13.14 11.70
C ALA A 587 14.19 -12.08 11.09
N ALA A 588 13.76 -10.83 11.04
CA ALA A 588 14.57 -9.72 10.53
C ALA A 588 15.88 -9.52 11.32
N LYS A 589 15.78 -9.55 12.65
CA LYS A 589 16.95 -9.44 13.55
C LYS A 589 17.88 -10.63 13.42
N GLU A 590 17.35 -11.87 13.44
CA GLU A 590 18.13 -13.11 13.32
C GLU A 590 18.85 -13.20 11.98
N ASN A 591 18.24 -12.72 10.90
CA ASN A 591 18.80 -12.73 9.54
C ASN A 591 19.48 -11.41 9.14
N LYS A 592 19.61 -10.45 10.08
CA LYS A 592 20.31 -9.17 9.89
C LYS A 592 19.81 -8.42 8.66
N LEU A 593 18.51 -8.26 8.55
CA LEU A 593 17.93 -7.42 7.51
C LEU A 593 18.21 -5.96 7.81
N ASP A 594 18.57 -5.18 6.80
CA ASP A 594 18.87 -3.76 6.95
C ASP A 594 17.59 -2.97 7.22
N ILE A 595 16.50 -3.29 6.48
CA ILE A 595 15.23 -2.58 6.52
C ILE A 595 14.09 -3.60 6.49
N VAL A 596 13.02 -3.34 7.24
CA VAL A 596 11.75 -4.06 7.16
C VAL A 596 10.60 -3.11 6.84
N ASP A 597 9.61 -3.63 6.13
CA ASP A 597 8.39 -2.96 5.73
C ASP A 597 7.29 -3.18 6.77
N GLU A 598 6.85 -2.10 7.42
CA GLU A 598 5.73 -2.08 8.37
C GLU A 598 4.49 -1.46 7.72
N HIS A 599 3.33 -2.07 7.94
CA HIS A 599 2.06 -1.59 7.43
C HIS A 599 1.03 -1.41 8.55
N TYR A 600 0.29 -0.30 8.54
CA TYR A 600 -0.89 -0.13 9.38
C TYR A 600 -1.82 0.99 8.95
N TYR A 601 -3.09 0.67 8.95
CA TYR A 601 -4.19 1.61 8.77
C TYR A 601 -4.96 1.67 10.09
N ASN A 602 -5.06 2.85 10.69
CA ASN A 602 -5.62 2.99 12.02
C ASN A 602 -6.56 4.19 12.15
N SER A 603 -7.29 4.22 13.27
CA SER A 603 -8.13 5.37 13.62
C SER A 603 -7.30 6.59 13.99
N GLN A 604 -7.92 7.77 13.93
CA GLN A 604 -7.32 9.02 14.41
C GLN A 604 -6.88 8.93 15.88
N GLY A 605 -7.66 8.26 16.73
CA GLY A 605 -7.33 8.06 18.13
C GLY A 605 -6.07 7.21 18.34
N TRP A 606 -5.87 6.20 17.51
CA TRP A 606 -4.64 5.43 17.53
C TRP A 606 -3.43 6.32 17.23
N PHE A 607 -3.42 7.05 16.12
CA PHE A 607 -2.31 7.96 15.77
C PHE A 607 -2.08 9.02 16.85
N PHE A 608 -3.15 9.57 17.43
CA PHE A 608 -3.06 10.55 18.52
C PHE A 608 -2.38 9.99 19.76
N ASN A 609 -2.52 8.71 20.06
CA ASN A 609 -1.97 8.09 21.26
C ASN A 609 -0.65 7.34 21.04
N HIS A 610 -0.24 7.09 19.78
CA HIS A 610 0.97 6.33 19.42
C HIS A 610 2.07 7.19 18.77
N ARG A 611 2.13 8.51 19.08
CA ARG A 611 3.19 9.38 18.53
C ARG A 611 4.58 9.05 19.04
N ASP A 612 4.71 8.30 20.12
CA ASP A 612 5.95 7.76 20.66
C ASP A 612 6.23 6.31 20.22
N PHE A 613 5.52 5.81 19.20
CA PHE A 613 5.57 4.42 18.78
C PHE A 613 7.01 3.95 18.48
N TYR A 614 7.75 4.75 17.72
CA TYR A 614 9.13 4.44 17.34
C TYR A 614 10.18 4.82 18.37
N ASP A 615 9.82 5.48 19.48
CA ASP A 615 10.77 5.91 20.51
C ASP A 615 11.48 4.73 21.21
N LYS A 616 10.83 3.56 21.22
CA LYS A 616 11.29 2.34 21.88
C LYS A 616 12.11 1.40 20.98
N TYR A 617 12.22 1.72 19.69
CA TYR A 617 12.93 0.86 18.73
C TYR A 617 14.45 0.94 18.93
N ASP A 618 15.12 -0.16 18.61
CA ASP A 618 16.58 -0.22 18.63
C ASP A 618 17.17 0.71 17.56
N ARG A 619 17.98 1.68 17.99
CA ARG A 619 18.60 2.68 17.11
C ARG A 619 19.74 2.11 16.26
N ASN A 620 20.34 1.00 16.65
CA ASN A 620 21.49 0.38 15.99
C ASN A 620 21.12 -0.88 15.19
N GLY A 621 19.85 -1.34 15.28
CA GLY A 621 19.34 -2.53 14.61
C GLY A 621 18.76 -2.27 13.23
N THR A 622 17.95 -3.24 12.78
CA THR A 622 17.15 -3.17 11.56
C THR A 622 16.30 -1.88 11.52
N LYS A 623 16.29 -1.20 10.38
CA LYS A 623 15.53 0.04 10.17
C LYS A 623 14.11 -0.27 9.70
N VAL A 624 13.27 0.76 9.72
CA VAL A 624 11.86 0.67 9.29
C VAL A 624 11.66 1.44 8.00
N TYR A 625 11.04 0.80 7.07
CA TYR A 625 10.24 1.40 6.01
C TYR A 625 8.76 1.33 6.44
N LEU A 626 8.12 2.46 6.67
CA LEU A 626 6.68 2.53 6.88
C LEU A 626 6.01 2.59 5.50
N GLY A 627 5.75 1.41 4.92
CA GLY A 627 5.48 1.26 3.50
C GLY A 627 4.03 1.48 3.10
N GLU A 628 3.09 1.17 3.99
CA GLU A 628 1.68 1.48 3.79
C GLU A 628 1.07 1.96 5.10
N TRP A 629 0.54 3.19 5.09
CA TRP A 629 -0.13 3.73 6.24
C TRP A 629 -1.09 4.86 5.87
N ALA A 630 -2.18 4.96 6.64
CA ALA A 630 -3.11 6.08 6.61
C ALA A 630 -3.97 6.08 7.89
N SER A 631 -4.52 7.23 8.25
CA SER A 631 -5.66 7.30 9.16
C SER A 631 -6.96 7.09 8.36
N TRP A 632 -7.98 6.46 8.99
CA TRP A 632 -9.24 6.18 8.30
C TRP A 632 -10.03 7.45 7.97
N GLY A 633 -9.85 8.01 6.78
CA GLY A 633 -10.57 9.16 6.25
C GLY A 633 -9.70 10.23 5.58
N ASN A 634 -10.37 11.17 4.88
CA ASN A 634 -9.73 12.24 4.13
C ASN A 634 -10.26 13.64 4.54
N ASN A 635 -10.56 13.86 5.83
CA ASN A 635 -10.94 15.16 6.32
C ASN A 635 -9.77 15.87 7.04
N VAL A 636 -9.96 17.14 7.41
CA VAL A 636 -8.92 17.95 8.06
C VAL A 636 -8.40 17.32 9.33
N SER A 637 -9.26 16.67 10.14
CA SER A 637 -8.80 16.00 11.37
C SER A 637 -7.90 14.79 11.08
N ASN A 638 -8.13 14.05 9.97
CA ASN A 638 -7.25 13.00 9.51
C ASN A 638 -5.90 13.57 9.07
N ALA A 639 -5.92 14.57 8.20
CA ALA A 639 -4.71 15.20 7.68
C ALA A 639 -3.82 15.76 8.80
N LEU A 640 -4.39 16.42 9.80
CA LEU A 640 -3.63 16.99 10.92
C LEU A 640 -3.03 15.94 11.84
N ILE A 641 -3.75 14.84 12.12
CA ILE A 641 -3.16 13.78 12.96
C ILE A 641 -2.06 13.02 12.22
N GLU A 642 -2.17 12.88 10.91
CA GLU A 642 -1.09 12.36 10.05
C GLU A 642 0.11 13.31 10.00
N ALA A 643 -0.13 14.63 9.89
CA ALA A 643 0.94 15.63 10.00
C ALA A 643 1.67 15.56 11.36
N ALA A 644 0.92 15.43 12.46
CA ALA A 644 1.49 15.24 13.79
C ALA A 644 2.33 13.95 13.87
N TYR A 645 1.87 12.88 13.24
CA TYR A 645 2.62 11.62 13.18
C TYR A 645 3.89 11.76 12.35
N LEU A 646 3.86 12.46 11.21
CA LEU A 646 5.04 12.73 10.39
C LEU A 646 6.11 13.55 11.11
N THR A 647 5.76 14.51 11.99
CA THR A 647 6.76 15.21 12.82
C THR A 647 7.49 14.24 13.75
N ASN A 648 6.78 13.21 14.24
CA ASN A 648 7.37 12.17 15.09
C ASN A 648 8.18 11.14 14.29
N ILE A 649 7.83 10.88 13.03
CA ILE A 649 8.67 10.10 12.09
C ILE A 649 9.99 10.84 11.84
N GLU A 650 9.99 12.16 11.58
CA GLU A 650 11.21 12.94 11.44
C GLU A 650 12.07 12.91 12.72
N ARG A 651 11.44 12.98 13.88
CA ARG A 651 12.12 12.81 15.18
C ARG A 651 12.75 11.43 15.34
N ASN A 652 12.20 10.41 14.71
CA ASN A 652 12.66 9.03 14.73
C ASN A 652 13.33 8.59 13.41
N ALA A 653 13.84 9.54 12.62
CA ALA A 653 14.43 9.25 11.31
C ALA A 653 15.76 8.45 11.36
N ASP A 654 16.27 8.16 12.53
CA ASP A 654 17.34 7.20 12.78
C ASP A 654 16.84 5.73 12.87
N VAL A 655 15.52 5.54 12.97
CA VAL A 655 14.83 4.25 12.93
C VAL A 655 14.00 4.15 11.66
N VAL A 656 13.08 5.09 11.42
CA VAL A 656 12.24 5.13 10.22
C VAL A 656 13.02 5.82 9.11
N VAL A 657 13.47 5.05 8.13
CA VAL A 657 14.33 5.57 7.05
C VAL A 657 13.59 5.82 5.75
N MET A 658 12.37 5.28 5.61
CA MET A 658 11.47 5.44 4.47
C MET A 658 10.03 5.47 4.95
N SER A 659 9.16 6.23 4.28
CA SER A 659 7.72 6.29 4.56
C SER A 659 6.94 6.62 3.30
N SER A 660 5.79 5.95 3.07
CA SER A 660 4.87 6.23 1.98
C SER A 660 3.42 6.05 2.38
N TYR A 661 2.59 7.06 2.12
CA TYR A 661 1.14 7.00 2.28
C TYR A 661 0.52 6.00 1.29
N ALA A 662 -0.52 5.30 1.69
CA ALA A 662 -1.21 4.32 0.85
C ALA A 662 -2.74 4.32 1.05
N PRO A 663 -3.51 4.00 -0.04
CA PRO A 663 -3.14 4.02 -1.45
C PRO A 663 -2.96 5.43 -2.05
N LEU A 664 -2.25 5.50 -3.19
CA LEU A 664 -1.92 6.78 -3.84
C LEU A 664 -3.08 7.34 -4.67
N LEU A 665 -3.67 6.52 -5.53
CA LEU A 665 -4.62 6.91 -6.57
C LEU A 665 -5.92 6.11 -6.50
N ALA A 666 -7.07 6.76 -6.73
CA ALA A 666 -8.33 6.08 -6.95
C ALA A 666 -9.19 6.79 -7.99
N LYS A 667 -9.65 6.04 -9.01
CA LYS A 667 -10.64 6.53 -9.97
C LYS A 667 -12.01 6.62 -9.31
N GLU A 668 -12.68 7.76 -9.41
CA GLU A 668 -14.03 7.97 -8.90
C GLU A 668 -15.00 6.93 -9.49
N ASN A 669 -15.94 6.46 -8.69
CA ASN A 669 -16.89 5.38 -8.98
C ASN A 669 -16.30 3.97 -9.17
N HIS A 670 -14.98 3.82 -9.04
CA HIS A 670 -14.27 2.52 -9.15
C HIS A 670 -13.38 2.23 -7.94
N THR A 671 -13.68 2.86 -6.81
CA THR A 671 -12.87 2.79 -5.61
C THR A 671 -13.00 1.42 -4.94
N SER A 672 -11.88 0.69 -4.83
CA SER A 672 -11.78 -0.61 -4.14
C SER A 672 -11.36 -0.50 -2.68
N TRP A 673 -10.77 0.64 -2.29
CA TRP A 673 -10.26 0.92 -0.94
C TRP A 673 -10.39 2.40 -0.58
N ASN A 674 -10.60 2.72 0.69
CA ASN A 674 -10.61 4.08 1.25
C ASN A 674 -9.85 4.09 2.59
N PRO A 675 -9.09 5.18 2.90
CA PRO A 675 -8.93 6.42 2.13
C PRO A 675 -7.92 6.28 0.98
N ASN A 676 -7.88 7.26 0.06
CA ASN A 676 -6.84 7.40 -0.95
C ASN A 676 -6.26 8.82 -0.93
N LEU A 677 -5.02 9.00 -1.37
CA LEU A 677 -4.37 10.31 -1.34
C LEU A 677 -4.91 11.26 -2.43
N ILE A 678 -5.15 10.72 -3.62
CA ILE A 678 -5.59 11.47 -4.81
C ILE A 678 -6.75 10.72 -5.46
N TYR A 679 -7.90 11.35 -5.53
CA TYR A 679 -9.02 10.88 -6.37
C TYR A 679 -8.94 11.54 -7.74
N PHE A 680 -9.49 10.90 -8.75
CA PHE A 680 -9.50 11.45 -10.11
C PHE A 680 -10.64 10.88 -10.95
N ASN A 681 -10.98 11.61 -12.00
CA ASN A 681 -11.81 11.13 -13.11
C ASN A 681 -11.11 11.44 -14.45
N ASN A 682 -11.81 11.33 -15.58
CA ASN A 682 -11.20 11.54 -16.87
C ASN A 682 -10.76 13.00 -17.12
N SER A 683 -11.36 13.97 -16.44
CA SER A 683 -11.14 15.39 -16.67
C SER A 683 -10.49 16.14 -15.52
N GLU A 684 -10.50 15.57 -14.31
CA GLU A 684 -10.07 16.25 -13.08
C GLU A 684 -9.21 15.36 -12.22
N VAL A 685 -8.21 15.96 -11.60
CA VAL A 685 -7.44 15.39 -10.50
C VAL A 685 -7.86 16.08 -9.20
N LYS A 686 -8.19 15.31 -8.18
CA LYS A 686 -8.75 15.80 -6.90
C LYS A 686 -7.86 15.36 -5.74
N PRO A 687 -6.75 16.06 -5.48
CA PRO A 687 -5.94 15.84 -4.30
C PRO A 687 -6.76 16.04 -3.03
N THR A 688 -6.53 15.24 -2.02
CA THR A 688 -7.18 15.38 -0.71
C THR A 688 -6.41 16.34 0.20
N VAL A 689 -6.98 16.71 1.34
CA VAL A 689 -6.25 17.48 2.36
C VAL A 689 -5.07 16.66 2.94
N ASN A 690 -5.14 15.34 2.92
CA ASN A 690 -4.01 14.47 3.28
C ASN A 690 -2.85 14.60 2.27
N TYR A 691 -3.17 14.80 0.98
CA TYR A 691 -2.17 15.11 -0.04
C TYR A 691 -1.44 16.42 0.27
N ASP A 692 -2.15 17.46 0.69
CA ASP A 692 -1.52 18.73 1.06
C ASP A 692 -0.51 18.58 2.20
N VAL A 693 -0.82 17.72 3.18
CA VAL A 693 0.10 17.36 4.26
C VAL A 693 1.32 16.60 3.73
N GLN A 694 1.12 15.55 2.93
CA GLN A 694 2.23 14.78 2.35
C GLN A 694 3.14 15.68 1.49
N LYS A 695 2.56 16.60 0.70
CA LYS A 695 3.27 17.60 -0.09
C LYS A 695 4.06 18.56 0.80
N ALA A 696 3.45 19.07 1.87
CA ALA A 696 4.13 19.98 2.80
C ALA A 696 5.39 19.32 3.41
N PHE A 697 5.33 18.04 3.75
CA PHE A 697 6.48 17.30 4.26
C PHE A 697 7.47 16.93 3.16
N GLY A 698 7.03 16.42 2.01
CA GLY A 698 7.88 16.01 0.90
C GLY A 698 8.70 17.14 0.29
N GLN A 699 8.10 18.34 0.17
CA GLN A 699 8.77 19.55 -0.32
C GLN A 699 9.69 20.21 0.73
N ASN A 700 9.54 19.87 2.01
CA ASN A 700 10.26 20.45 3.13
C ASN A 700 11.06 19.39 3.92
N VAL A 701 11.70 18.47 3.24
CA VAL A 701 12.61 17.47 3.82
C VAL A 701 13.96 18.11 4.13
N GLY A 702 14.54 17.79 5.29
CA GLY A 702 15.94 18.04 5.62
C GLY A 702 16.75 16.75 5.59
N ASN A 703 18.05 16.85 5.73
CA ASN A 703 18.95 15.72 5.92
C ASN A 703 19.54 15.62 7.35
N THR A 704 19.12 16.54 8.22
CA THR A 704 19.49 16.53 9.64
C THR A 704 18.28 16.93 10.48
N TYR A 705 17.88 16.08 11.42
CA TYR A 705 16.93 16.43 12.46
C TYR A 705 17.65 17.18 13.58
N ILE A 706 17.02 18.24 14.08
CA ILE A 706 17.51 19.03 15.21
C ILE A 706 16.48 18.92 16.34
N ALA A 707 16.94 18.55 17.54
CA ALA A 707 16.04 18.43 18.66
C ALA A 707 15.47 19.81 19.07
N SER A 708 14.25 19.79 19.55
CA SER A 708 13.56 20.96 20.07
C SER A 708 12.61 20.57 21.20
N ASP A 709 12.47 21.47 22.17
CA ASP A 709 11.64 21.25 23.35
C ASP A 709 10.52 22.30 23.40
N ILE A 710 9.31 21.90 23.81
CA ILE A 710 8.17 22.79 23.96
C ILE A 710 7.87 23.09 25.42
N HIS A 711 7.75 24.37 25.74
CA HIS A 711 7.27 24.87 27.02
C HIS A 711 5.94 25.60 26.83
N VAL A 712 4.91 25.20 27.59
CA VAL A 712 3.59 25.85 27.58
C VAL A 712 3.53 26.87 28.71
N ASP A 713 3.26 28.13 28.38
CA ASP A 713 3.21 29.24 29.32
C ASP A 713 1.90 29.22 30.09
N TYR A 714 1.91 28.58 31.25
CA TYR A 714 0.75 28.52 32.16
C TYR A 714 1.20 28.68 33.61
N SER A 715 0.33 29.26 34.44
CA SER A 715 0.59 29.43 35.84
C SER A 715 0.54 28.12 36.67
N SER A 716 1.17 28.11 37.84
CA SER A 716 1.57 26.95 38.64
C SER A 716 0.45 26.23 39.45
N ASP A 717 -0.84 26.35 39.13
CA ASP A 717 -1.95 25.69 39.84
C ASP A 717 -2.03 24.19 39.47
N GLU A 718 -2.20 23.28 40.45
CA GLU A 718 -2.26 21.82 40.21
C GLU A 718 -3.40 21.37 39.29
N LYS A 719 -4.55 22.09 39.26
CA LYS A 719 -5.63 21.83 38.32
C LYS A 719 -5.25 22.15 36.87
N GLN A 720 -4.27 23.02 36.71
CA GLN A 720 -3.74 23.41 35.39
C GLN A 720 -2.65 22.47 34.90
N LYS A 721 -1.98 21.67 35.73
CA LYS A 721 -0.96 20.69 35.32
C LYS A 721 -1.55 19.64 34.37
N LEU A 722 -2.78 19.18 34.58
CA LEU A 722 -3.45 18.24 33.68
C LEU A 722 -3.80 18.92 32.34
N LEU A 723 -4.19 20.18 32.35
CA LEU A 723 -4.46 20.96 31.15
C LEU A 723 -3.17 21.20 30.35
N ILE A 724 -2.06 21.51 31.02
CA ILE A 724 -0.75 21.67 30.37
C ILE A 724 -0.35 20.41 29.63
N GLN A 725 -0.51 19.24 30.24
CA GLN A 725 -0.19 17.96 29.58
C GLN A 725 -1.09 17.71 28.36
N ASP A 726 -2.38 18.07 28.47
CA ASP A 726 -3.34 17.92 27.39
C ASP A 726 -3.07 18.90 26.24
N ILE A 727 -2.63 20.11 26.54
CA ILE A 727 -2.16 21.10 25.57
C ILE A 727 -0.89 20.59 24.87
N LYS A 728 0.12 20.14 25.62
CA LYS A 728 1.38 19.62 25.06
C LYS A 728 1.15 18.44 24.09
N ARG A 729 0.18 17.57 24.37
CA ARG A 729 -0.21 16.47 23.48
C ARG A 729 -0.81 16.93 22.17
N ARG A 730 -1.12 18.20 21.99
CA ARG A 730 -1.84 18.74 20.84
C ARG A 730 -0.99 19.70 20.03
N ILE A 731 0.27 19.84 20.39
CA ILE A 731 1.26 20.60 19.63
C ILE A 731 2.42 19.67 19.34
N ASP A 732 2.47 19.18 18.13
CA ASP A 732 3.59 18.37 17.62
C ASP A 732 4.50 19.26 16.76
N HIS A 733 5.80 18.99 16.79
CA HIS A 733 6.74 19.79 16.02
C HIS A 733 7.99 19.00 15.65
N SER A 734 8.63 19.40 14.57
CA SER A 734 9.95 18.93 14.14
C SER A 734 10.76 20.08 13.57
N VAL A 735 12.06 20.02 13.75
CA VAL A 735 13.02 20.94 13.15
C VAL A 735 14.02 20.14 12.34
N VAL A 736 14.17 20.50 11.07
CA VAL A 736 15.13 19.84 10.18
C VAL A 736 16.00 20.87 9.47
N TYR A 737 17.24 20.47 9.16
CA TYR A 737 18.18 21.26 8.39
C TYR A 737 18.42 20.57 7.05
N ASP A 738 18.34 21.34 5.97
CA ASP A 738 18.70 20.91 4.63
C ASP A 738 20.09 21.47 4.25
N SER A 739 21.10 20.63 4.31
CA SER A 739 22.47 21.06 4.00
C SER A 739 22.70 21.45 2.55
N LYS A 740 21.78 21.07 1.63
CA LYS A 740 21.90 21.41 0.22
C LYS A 740 21.49 22.86 -0.05
N SER A 741 20.45 23.35 0.61
CA SER A 741 19.99 24.75 0.51
C SER A 741 20.54 25.63 1.63
N GLY A 742 20.99 25.04 2.73
CA GLY A 742 21.35 25.75 3.95
C GLY A 742 20.16 26.13 4.83
N ASP A 743 18.94 25.68 4.48
CA ASP A 743 17.72 26.10 5.13
C ASP A 743 17.44 25.35 6.43
N TYR A 744 16.86 26.05 7.41
CA TYR A 744 16.26 25.46 8.60
C TYR A 744 14.74 25.47 8.44
N ILE A 745 14.12 24.32 8.69
CA ILE A 745 12.70 24.13 8.47
C ILE A 745 12.05 23.69 9.77
N VAL A 746 11.08 24.47 10.26
CA VAL A 746 10.29 24.17 11.45
C VAL A 746 8.87 23.82 11.02
N LYS A 747 8.41 22.63 11.34
CA LYS A 747 7.05 22.17 11.12
C LYS A 747 6.33 22.10 12.46
N ILE A 748 5.13 22.63 12.53
CA ILE A 748 4.33 22.68 13.76
C ILE A 748 2.91 22.27 13.41
N VAL A 749 2.39 21.30 14.14
CA VAL A 749 1.01 20.85 14.02
C VAL A 749 0.27 21.16 15.30
N SER A 750 -0.74 22.01 15.22
CA SER A 750 -1.64 22.29 16.32
C SER A 750 -2.97 21.58 16.12
N THR A 751 -3.27 20.63 16.98
CA THR A 751 -4.61 20.00 17.08
C THR A 751 -5.44 20.62 18.21
N LEU A 752 -5.10 21.84 18.61
CA LEU A 752 -5.83 22.63 19.60
C LEU A 752 -7.13 23.19 19.01
N PRO A 753 -8.23 23.16 19.76
CA PRO A 753 -9.51 23.76 19.35
C PRO A 753 -9.56 25.27 19.59
N VAL A 754 -8.43 25.92 19.90
CA VAL A 754 -8.28 27.35 20.20
C VAL A 754 -7.06 27.89 19.48
N GLU A 755 -7.01 29.20 19.30
CA GLU A 755 -5.85 29.91 18.76
C GLU A 755 -4.60 29.62 19.60
N SER A 756 -3.43 29.62 18.97
CA SER A 756 -2.16 29.48 19.66
C SER A 756 -1.12 30.45 19.13
N SER A 757 -0.47 31.16 20.07
CA SER A 757 0.66 32.05 19.79
C SER A 757 1.94 31.34 20.20
N LEU A 758 2.73 30.94 19.20
CA LEU A 758 3.93 30.12 19.41
C LEU A 758 5.18 30.94 19.18
N ASN A 759 5.99 31.08 20.21
CA ASN A 759 7.33 31.67 20.11
C ASN A 759 8.34 30.59 19.72
N ILE A 760 8.98 30.72 18.56
CA ILE A 760 10.03 29.82 18.10
C ILE A 760 11.37 30.47 18.38
N ASN A 761 12.09 29.91 19.34
CA ASN A 761 13.47 30.30 19.66
C ASN A 761 14.44 29.42 18.84
N LEU A 762 14.92 29.97 17.72
CA LEU A 762 15.87 29.33 16.81
C LEU A 762 17.31 29.31 17.39
N GLY A 763 17.59 30.22 18.35
CA GLY A 763 18.91 30.37 18.93
C GLY A 763 19.89 31.19 18.07
N THR A 764 20.91 31.73 18.72
CA THR A 764 21.93 32.57 18.06
C THR A 764 22.92 31.80 17.19
N GLU A 765 22.93 30.48 17.31
CA GLU A 765 23.74 29.58 16.48
C GLU A 765 23.11 29.36 15.08
N ILE A 766 21.83 29.64 14.92
CA ILE A 766 21.10 29.57 13.63
C ILE A 766 21.02 30.99 13.04
N ILE A 767 20.52 31.95 13.83
CA ILE A 767 20.45 33.36 13.43
C ILE A 767 21.18 34.19 14.47
N PRO A 768 22.32 34.79 14.14
CA PRO A 768 23.07 35.62 15.06
C PRO A 768 22.23 36.78 15.64
N TYR A 769 22.53 37.16 16.88
CA TYR A 769 21.82 38.25 17.54
C TYR A 769 21.92 39.55 16.71
N GLY A 770 20.75 40.21 16.52
CA GLY A 770 20.64 41.44 15.74
C GLY A 770 20.59 41.22 14.22
N SER A 771 20.67 39.98 13.75
CA SER A 771 20.52 39.61 12.32
C SER A 771 19.09 39.18 12.03
N THR A 772 18.73 39.29 10.75
CA THR A 772 17.46 38.77 10.23
C THR A 772 17.72 37.93 8.95
N HIS A 773 16.92 36.90 8.77
CA HIS A 773 16.92 36.02 7.59
C HIS A 773 15.58 36.12 6.85
N ASP A 774 15.61 35.94 5.56
CA ASP A 774 14.41 35.73 4.77
C ASP A 774 13.83 34.35 5.07
N ALA A 775 12.52 34.25 5.17
CA ALA A 775 11.82 33.01 5.45
C ALA A 775 10.49 32.97 4.73
N THR A 776 9.97 31.76 4.50
CA THR A 776 8.59 31.54 4.08
C THR A 776 7.81 30.87 5.21
N LEU A 777 6.58 31.31 5.43
CA LEU A 777 5.65 30.70 6.36
C LEU A 777 4.42 30.22 5.60
N MET A 778 4.24 28.89 5.54
CA MET A 778 3.05 28.24 5.03
C MET A 778 2.12 27.91 6.21
N ILE A 779 0.84 28.20 6.08
CA ILE A 779 -0.23 27.85 7.00
C ILE A 779 -1.29 27.04 6.25
N LEU A 780 -1.55 25.82 6.69
CA LEU A 780 -2.64 24.98 6.21
C LEU A 780 -3.72 24.93 7.30
N SER A 781 -4.87 25.52 7.04
CA SER A 781 -5.99 25.58 7.99
C SER A 781 -7.32 25.78 7.26
N GLN A 782 -8.43 25.72 7.99
CA GLN A 782 -9.72 26.19 7.49
C GLN A 782 -9.96 27.63 7.91
N PRO A 783 -10.24 28.55 6.96
CA PRO A 783 -10.62 29.90 7.30
C PRO A 783 -12.01 29.95 7.97
N ASP A 784 -12.25 30.99 8.78
CA ASP A 784 -13.56 31.48 9.26
C ASP A 784 -14.43 30.63 10.20
N ARG A 785 -14.08 29.55 10.65
CA ARG A 785 -14.67 28.61 11.65
C ARG A 785 -14.21 27.20 11.28
N PRO A 786 -13.18 26.69 11.90
CA PRO A 786 -12.60 25.42 11.51
C PRO A 786 -13.60 24.28 11.71
N ASP A 787 -14.13 23.78 10.60
CA ASP A 787 -14.90 22.56 10.54
C ASP A 787 -13.97 21.42 10.06
N ILE A 788 -13.31 20.81 11.00
CA ILE A 788 -12.33 19.74 10.75
C ILE A 788 -12.92 18.44 10.21
N THR A 789 -14.24 18.37 10.04
CA THR A 789 -14.92 17.25 9.36
C THR A 789 -14.96 17.44 7.84
N LYS A 790 -14.55 18.62 7.34
CA LYS A 790 -14.48 18.92 5.90
C LYS A 790 -13.27 18.24 5.27
N GLU A 791 -13.39 17.96 3.99
CA GLU A 791 -12.39 17.30 3.16
C GLU A 791 -11.45 18.30 2.44
N TRP A 792 -11.46 19.55 2.83
CA TRP A 792 -10.63 20.60 2.22
C TRP A 792 -10.07 21.57 3.28
N ALA A 793 -8.92 22.12 3.00
CA ALA A 793 -8.29 23.21 3.75
C ALA A 793 -7.65 24.21 2.76
N VAL A 794 -7.25 25.37 3.25
CA VAL A 794 -6.54 26.38 2.48
C VAL A 794 -5.09 26.42 2.93
N SER A 795 -4.18 26.37 1.96
CA SER A 795 -2.75 26.54 2.17
C SER A 795 -2.35 27.94 1.72
N GLU A 796 -1.91 28.76 2.65
CA GLU A 796 -1.41 30.10 2.38
C GLU A 796 0.08 30.17 2.69
N THR A 797 0.86 30.74 1.76
CA THR A 797 2.30 30.95 1.96
C THR A 797 2.61 32.43 1.87
N LYS A 798 3.40 32.95 2.80
CA LYS A 798 3.87 34.34 2.80
C LYS A 798 5.36 34.43 3.08
N ASP A 799 6.02 35.37 2.42
CA ASP A 799 7.40 35.76 2.72
C ASP A 799 7.44 36.63 3.97
N ILE A 800 8.35 36.32 4.90
CA ILE A 800 8.56 37.06 6.13
C ILE A 800 10.06 37.22 6.40
N LYS A 801 10.41 38.15 7.31
CA LYS A 801 11.74 38.23 7.88
C LYS A 801 11.70 37.74 9.32
N VAL A 802 12.64 36.93 9.68
CA VAL A 802 12.74 36.33 11.01
C VAL A 802 14.08 36.66 11.66
N SER A 803 14.09 36.82 12.98
CA SER A 803 15.29 36.91 13.81
C SER A 803 15.52 35.56 14.50
N ASN A 804 16.44 35.53 15.48
CA ASN A 804 16.68 34.33 16.30
C ASN A 804 15.45 33.90 17.13
N THR A 805 14.43 34.74 17.22
CA THR A 805 13.11 34.42 17.75
C THR A 805 12.04 34.90 16.77
N VAL A 806 10.96 34.11 16.61
CA VAL A 806 9.82 34.45 15.74
C VAL A 806 8.51 33.99 16.40
N ASN A 807 7.51 34.85 16.39
CA ASN A 807 6.16 34.52 16.84
C ASN A 807 5.31 34.08 15.63
N ILE A 808 4.60 32.98 15.79
CA ILE A 808 3.67 32.44 14.80
C ILE A 808 2.29 32.32 15.46
N GLU A 809 1.33 33.07 14.92
CA GLU A 809 -0.08 32.98 15.29
C GLU A 809 -0.72 31.86 14.46
N MET A 810 -1.21 30.85 15.14
CA MET A 810 -1.83 29.68 14.52
C MET A 810 -3.32 29.65 14.84
N PRO A 811 -4.19 29.62 13.81
CA PRO A 811 -5.60 29.30 13.99
C PRO A 811 -5.79 27.93 14.66
N PRO A 812 -6.99 27.63 15.21
CA PRO A 812 -7.30 26.28 15.66
C PRO A 812 -7.11 25.25 14.56
N PHE A 813 -6.61 24.06 14.90
CA PHE A 813 -6.43 22.95 13.95
C PHE A 813 -5.61 23.32 12.69
N THR A 814 -4.32 23.54 12.87
CA THR A 814 -3.43 24.11 11.85
C THR A 814 -2.14 23.32 11.71
N LEU A 815 -1.64 23.18 10.48
CA LEU A 815 -0.25 22.85 10.15
C LEU A 815 0.47 24.14 9.72
N ALA A 816 1.60 24.44 10.33
CA ALA A 816 2.49 25.53 9.92
C ALA A 816 3.87 24.97 9.50
N VAL A 817 4.43 25.51 8.42
CA VAL A 817 5.80 25.22 7.98
C VAL A 817 6.54 26.55 7.81
N LEU A 818 7.51 26.76 8.70
CA LEU A 818 8.44 27.90 8.63
C LEU A 818 9.76 27.43 8.01
N ARG A 819 10.10 27.97 6.84
CA ARG A 819 11.38 27.70 6.17
C ARG A 819 12.24 28.96 6.22
N VAL A 820 13.28 28.92 7.03
CA VAL A 820 14.28 29.97 7.20
C VAL A 820 15.40 29.74 6.19
N LYS A 821 15.63 30.67 5.30
CA LYS A 821 16.62 30.53 4.23
C LYS A 821 18.04 30.62 4.80
N GLY A 822 18.91 29.77 4.31
CA GLY A 822 20.35 29.83 4.59
C GLY A 822 20.94 31.17 4.19
N SER A 823 21.95 31.62 4.88
CA SER A 823 22.70 32.86 4.56
C SER A 823 23.65 32.67 3.38
#